data_828432443695328df652af88f8f11b76
#
_entry.id   828432443695328df652af88f8f11b76
#
_cell.length_a   1.000
_cell.length_b   1.000
_cell.length_c   1.000
_cell.angle_alpha   90.00
_cell.angle_beta   90.00
_cell.angle_gamma   90.00
#
_symmetry.space_group_name_H-M   'P 1'
#
loop_
_entity.id
_entity.type
_entity.pdbx_description
1 polymer ?
#
loop_
_entity_poly.entity_id
_entity_poly.type
_entity_poly.pdbx_seq_one_letter_code
_entity_poly.pdbx_strand_id
1 'polypeptide(L)'
;MSSLETIKKSLRNYLPTSVNIDDFIKAEMTLALLEKCKPEGDPTKAYLLLHNYSLLGEVVCDETAFLLQKAHRLLHSCSSKMNWAKVLENYRNAQSEFCLYIFTEKIEKGSKILKFARNTELAVEPDRADVYFKYIRKHKEDRHFEYAKGGEYSYSIKDKTSSTVYSADVKIPDRTPQMPISPPPKKTRKKISVSTDELLASAVEMAEKKPDDYCYSILKSNTLKAVTEGNVKSANRLEIDKITNLVGMVGSGKSTLMKVLSYHLAKADKKVLLVLDTVSSVLEMCSYLSQFGVSVSPVIGRSGREKYIDQVAKAHEKYLQNEYSKYLTAPCIIDGMAKNKSDKSSVPMFGSEPCRSLMKNKKHYNCPYMDICPAVRMYRDVYTSNVIVTTVQGLAAIRLLGDNKLFLEYVLEQADLVIFDECDKVQKTLDEFFTPSASFDKFRQNAATLCSEAMNKETEALDGMEKNESGYIRKLMRSLGVCMAVREAISAYGGTWRTILSRTFSAEILYQAICRENQKNKYISDKSLEHMRRVTIGLDHDKDIEHILKFALSEDDIKIFSSDISDWLTDNNCKPDKTFSDHIKLYLVVAAFDNYIREISDSYLFLPYERKTQQELTDFLSTRFTAQQKILPSSAMGNLFGMKNDPQKGLILYRQYAFGRALMDRMPWLRLTDEGQPAGPNVLLLSGSSWADGCLQYHVNVPVKYLLEAEEWKRRKIAESKMIDLGTAIRVSGSGSEEREENLTEVIKKIMGTIEAELRSEGKLLMIVNSYSEAQTAANYLNRLLSNGKTVACMCREADEFDENMILRSEIADFSDHSADIMVAPAQAIERGYNIVDKDGHSAFGSVFFLVRPMEVPDEISSKCTKLNGYLERHCVLSGKKNAFDRAAKLRSEATRQWSLMERQGKMQLSSLDPVMKLDVTASLFVLILQIFGRLCRITDESKPAPRVYFADGAFRRSEKNTAGYDLLNELIDYLDSMIDNKETGKIAETLYQPFYEAFKKGVEKNEFADISDDIYSEEEEF
;
A
#
# COMPACT_ATOMS: atom_id res chain seq x y z
N MET A 1 43.11 -11.67 -10.47
CA MET A 1 41.85 -11.94 -9.74
C MET A 1 40.82 -12.42 -10.73
N SER A 2 40.27 -13.61 -10.53
CA SER A 2 39.29 -14.20 -11.41
C SER A 2 38.01 -13.35 -11.41
N SER A 3 37.36 -13.21 -12.55
CA SER A 3 36.06 -12.59 -12.68
C SER A 3 34.96 -13.63 -12.46
N LEU A 4 33.72 -13.20 -12.19
CA LEU A 4 32.56 -14.10 -12.09
C LEU A 4 32.42 -14.98 -13.36
N GLU A 5 32.66 -14.41 -14.53
CA GLU A 5 32.62 -15.12 -15.82
C GLU A 5 33.74 -16.17 -15.94
N THR A 6 34.92 -15.88 -15.37
CA THR A 6 36.02 -16.87 -15.30
C THR A 6 35.58 -18.04 -14.43
N ILE A 7 35.01 -17.78 -13.26
CA ILE A 7 34.47 -18.81 -12.35
C ILE A 7 33.41 -19.65 -13.06
N LYS A 8 32.45 -19.00 -13.76
CA LYS A 8 31.42 -19.71 -14.52
C LYS A 8 32.00 -20.63 -15.58
N LYS A 9 33.01 -20.16 -16.32
CA LYS A 9 33.70 -20.98 -17.34
C LYS A 9 34.44 -22.16 -16.72
N SER A 10 35.19 -21.92 -15.62
CA SER A 10 35.88 -23.00 -14.90
C SER A 10 34.91 -24.07 -14.42
N LEU A 11 33.82 -23.66 -13.72
CA LEU A 11 32.84 -24.61 -13.19
C LEU A 11 32.09 -25.39 -14.29
N ARG A 12 31.82 -24.80 -15.45
CA ARG A 12 31.18 -25.50 -16.59
C ARG A 12 31.96 -26.69 -17.10
N ASN A 13 33.27 -26.66 -16.93
CA ASN A 13 34.12 -27.76 -17.37
C ASN A 13 34.08 -28.99 -16.44
N TYR A 14 33.61 -28.81 -15.22
CA TYR A 14 33.68 -29.86 -14.17
C TYR A 14 32.28 -30.29 -13.70
N LEU A 15 31.29 -29.40 -13.69
CA LEU A 15 29.96 -29.74 -13.21
C LEU A 15 29.15 -30.52 -14.25
N PRO A 16 28.33 -31.50 -13.82
CA PRO A 16 27.41 -32.22 -14.70
C PRO A 16 26.45 -31.27 -15.44
N THR A 17 26.07 -31.66 -16.65
CA THR A 17 25.09 -30.89 -17.46
C THR A 17 23.71 -30.77 -16.82
N SER A 18 23.40 -31.66 -15.87
CA SER A 18 22.16 -31.60 -15.07
C SER A 18 22.16 -30.49 -14.02
N VAL A 19 23.33 -29.94 -13.66
CA VAL A 19 23.48 -28.86 -12.69
C VAL A 19 23.39 -27.51 -13.40
N ASN A 20 22.42 -26.71 -13.00
CA ASN A 20 22.29 -25.32 -13.49
C ASN A 20 23.36 -24.46 -12.81
N ILE A 21 24.32 -23.94 -13.60
CA ILE A 21 25.45 -23.15 -13.07
C ILE A 21 25.04 -21.84 -12.46
N ASP A 22 24.03 -21.15 -13.02
CA ASP A 22 23.59 -19.87 -12.49
C ASP A 22 22.93 -20.05 -11.11
N ASP A 23 22.15 -21.10 -10.95
CA ASP A 23 21.55 -21.44 -9.65
C ASP A 23 22.60 -21.97 -8.66
N PHE A 24 23.59 -22.72 -9.13
CA PHE A 24 24.74 -23.16 -8.33
C PHE A 24 25.48 -21.95 -7.72
N ILE A 25 25.79 -20.94 -8.54
CA ILE A 25 26.49 -19.72 -8.10
C ILE A 25 25.60 -18.90 -7.15
N LYS A 26 24.30 -18.79 -7.42
CA LYS A 26 23.36 -18.12 -6.51
C LYS A 26 23.30 -18.81 -5.14
N ALA A 27 23.36 -20.16 -5.12
CA ALA A 27 23.44 -20.92 -3.88
C ALA A 27 24.70 -20.55 -3.09
N GLU A 28 25.86 -20.58 -3.73
CA GLU A 28 27.13 -20.24 -3.07
C GLU A 28 27.15 -18.79 -2.57
N MET A 29 26.69 -17.83 -3.38
CA MET A 29 26.60 -16.44 -2.95
C MET A 29 25.71 -16.28 -1.71
N THR A 30 24.56 -16.96 -1.68
CA THR A 30 23.62 -16.87 -0.55
C THR A 30 24.17 -17.57 0.69
N LEU A 31 24.82 -18.71 0.55
CA LEU A 31 25.49 -19.42 1.64
C LEU A 31 26.69 -18.64 2.18
N ALA A 32 27.47 -17.96 1.32
CA ALA A 32 28.55 -17.06 1.74
C ALA A 32 28.03 -15.87 2.58
N LEU A 33 26.88 -15.33 2.23
CA LEU A 33 26.21 -14.33 3.06
C LEU A 33 25.76 -14.90 4.40
N LEU A 34 25.25 -16.14 4.41
CA LEU A 34 24.86 -16.81 5.65
C LEU A 34 26.08 -17.07 6.54
N GLU A 35 27.17 -17.57 5.98
CA GLU A 35 28.45 -17.77 6.71
C GLU A 35 28.93 -16.47 7.34
N LYS A 36 28.90 -15.36 6.59
CA LYS A 36 29.29 -14.03 7.09
C LYS A 36 28.37 -13.51 8.20
N CYS A 37 27.07 -13.73 8.10
CA CYS A 37 26.10 -13.21 9.07
C CYS A 37 25.90 -14.15 10.28
N LYS A 38 25.92 -15.46 10.06
CA LYS A 38 25.74 -16.50 11.05
C LYS A 38 26.32 -17.84 10.58
N PRO A 39 27.60 -18.14 10.89
CA PRO A 39 28.26 -19.36 10.43
C PRO A 39 27.54 -20.67 10.74
N GLU A 40 26.82 -20.70 11.88
CA GLU A 40 26.03 -21.88 12.29
C GLU A 40 24.55 -21.81 11.89
N GLY A 41 24.20 -20.89 10.98
CA GLY A 41 22.82 -20.69 10.52
C GLY A 41 22.28 -21.90 9.77
N ASP A 42 20.97 -22.06 9.77
CA ASP A 42 20.28 -23.10 9.00
C ASP A 42 20.31 -22.74 7.51
N PRO A 43 21.03 -23.50 6.65
CA PRO A 43 21.16 -23.21 5.23
C PRO A 43 19.82 -23.28 4.50
N THR A 44 18.83 -24.05 5.00
CA THR A 44 17.48 -24.10 4.39
C THR A 44 16.72 -22.78 4.54
N LYS A 45 17.14 -21.92 5.47
CA LYS A 45 16.55 -20.62 5.77
C LYS A 45 17.40 -19.43 5.30
N ALA A 46 18.49 -19.66 4.56
CA ALA A 46 19.39 -18.59 4.11
C ALA A 46 18.68 -17.50 3.28
N TYR A 47 17.58 -17.84 2.59
CA TYR A 47 16.72 -16.89 1.88
C TYR A 47 16.23 -15.72 2.74
N LEU A 48 16.16 -15.87 4.06
CA LEU A 48 15.76 -14.82 4.99
C LEU A 48 16.67 -13.59 4.93
N LEU A 49 17.93 -13.76 4.58
CA LEU A 49 18.89 -12.65 4.40
C LEU A 49 18.58 -11.79 3.18
N LEU A 50 17.83 -12.33 2.22
CA LEU A 50 17.52 -11.68 0.95
C LEU A 50 16.22 -10.87 0.97
N HIS A 51 15.69 -10.53 2.14
CA HIS A 51 14.44 -9.79 2.30
C HIS A 51 14.61 -8.32 2.70
N ASN A 52 15.84 -7.85 2.86
CA ASN A 52 16.17 -6.47 3.28
C ASN A 52 15.57 -6.08 4.65
N TYR A 53 15.34 -7.03 5.54
CA TYR A 53 14.75 -6.79 6.87
C TYR A 53 15.69 -6.06 7.85
N SER A 54 16.95 -5.84 7.47
CA SER A 54 17.88 -4.98 8.23
C SER A 54 17.39 -3.53 8.32
N LEU A 55 16.48 -3.10 7.44
CA LEU A 55 15.87 -1.79 7.47
C LEU A 55 14.68 -1.68 8.43
N LEU A 56 14.15 -2.80 8.94
CA LEU A 56 13.00 -2.82 9.85
C LEU A 56 13.45 -2.82 11.32
N GLY A 57 12.71 -2.12 12.16
CA GLY A 57 13.07 -1.88 13.56
C GLY A 57 14.25 -0.90 13.67
N GLU A 58 15.16 -1.15 14.60
CA GLU A 58 16.40 -0.38 14.72
C GLU A 58 17.31 -0.66 13.52
N VAL A 59 17.55 0.36 12.70
CA VAL A 59 18.32 0.21 11.46
C VAL A 59 19.81 0.04 11.78
N VAL A 60 20.38 -1.06 11.34
CA VAL A 60 21.82 -1.34 11.45
C VAL A 60 22.52 -0.71 10.24
N CYS A 61 23.46 0.20 10.51
CA CYS A 61 24.23 0.93 9.51
C CYS A 61 25.69 0.44 9.52
N ASP A 62 25.96 -0.67 8.83
CA ASP A 62 27.31 -1.23 8.69
C ASP A 62 27.56 -1.76 7.25
N GLU A 63 28.77 -2.18 6.99
CA GLU A 63 29.18 -2.77 5.72
C GLU A 63 28.37 -4.02 5.36
N THR A 64 27.93 -4.78 6.36
CA THR A 64 27.11 -5.98 6.15
C THR A 64 25.71 -5.59 5.68
N ALA A 65 25.13 -4.53 6.23
CA ALA A 65 23.82 -4.01 5.78
C ALA A 65 23.87 -3.56 4.31
N PHE A 66 24.94 -2.87 3.91
CA PHE A 66 25.15 -2.50 2.50
C PHE A 66 25.26 -3.74 1.60
N LEU A 67 26.03 -4.74 2.00
CA LEU A 67 26.20 -5.99 1.24
C LEU A 67 24.85 -6.72 1.09
N LEU A 68 24.06 -6.82 2.17
CA LEU A 68 22.74 -7.45 2.15
C LEU A 68 21.73 -6.66 1.28
N GLN A 69 21.78 -5.33 1.29
CA GLN A 69 20.96 -4.50 0.41
C GLN A 69 21.30 -4.73 -1.07
N LYS A 70 22.58 -4.89 -1.42
CA LYS A 70 23.00 -5.25 -2.79
C LYS A 70 22.60 -6.68 -3.15
N ALA A 71 22.77 -7.60 -2.23
CA ALA A 71 22.39 -9.00 -2.42
C ALA A 71 20.87 -9.17 -2.60
N HIS A 72 20.07 -8.44 -1.85
CA HIS A 72 18.61 -8.40 -2.02
C HIS A 72 18.19 -8.03 -3.46
N ARG A 73 18.89 -7.08 -4.07
CA ARG A 73 18.64 -6.69 -5.48
C ARG A 73 19.08 -7.75 -6.47
N LEU A 74 20.30 -8.27 -6.30
CA LEU A 74 20.91 -9.22 -7.21
C LEU A 74 20.29 -10.62 -7.13
N LEU A 75 20.04 -11.10 -5.91
CA LEU A 75 19.58 -12.46 -5.61
C LEU A 75 18.06 -12.50 -5.31
N HIS A 76 17.31 -11.51 -5.75
CA HIS A 76 15.88 -11.41 -5.45
C HIS A 76 15.10 -12.69 -5.80
N SER A 77 15.44 -13.37 -6.87
CA SER A 77 14.82 -14.66 -7.25
C SER A 77 14.97 -15.75 -6.19
N CYS A 78 16.02 -15.69 -5.36
CA CYS A 78 16.27 -16.65 -4.27
C CYS A 78 15.60 -16.24 -2.94
N SER A 79 14.92 -15.11 -2.88
CA SER A 79 14.23 -14.66 -1.65
C SER A 79 12.98 -15.47 -1.32
N SER A 80 12.38 -16.15 -2.29
CA SER A 80 11.25 -17.05 -2.01
C SER A 80 11.76 -18.38 -1.41
N LYS A 81 11.07 -18.87 -0.38
CA LYS A 81 11.39 -20.14 0.27
C LYS A 81 11.43 -21.31 -0.73
N MET A 82 10.49 -21.33 -1.66
CA MET A 82 10.37 -22.36 -2.69
C MET A 82 11.55 -22.31 -3.68
N ASN A 83 11.83 -21.12 -4.23
CA ASN A 83 12.93 -20.98 -5.18
C ASN A 83 14.29 -21.25 -4.52
N TRP A 84 14.46 -20.82 -3.27
CA TRP A 84 15.65 -21.16 -2.52
C TRP A 84 15.81 -22.66 -2.31
N ALA A 85 14.74 -23.37 -1.97
CA ALA A 85 14.79 -24.83 -1.83
C ALA A 85 15.23 -25.51 -3.14
N LYS A 86 14.70 -25.09 -4.31
CA LYS A 86 15.12 -25.58 -5.63
C LYS A 86 16.58 -25.28 -5.94
N VAL A 87 17.02 -24.06 -5.65
CA VAL A 87 18.43 -23.63 -5.84
C VAL A 87 19.38 -24.42 -4.94
N LEU A 88 18.99 -24.63 -3.68
CA LEU A 88 19.79 -25.40 -2.73
C LEU A 88 19.85 -26.89 -3.12
N GLU A 89 18.77 -27.45 -3.60
CA GLU A 89 18.73 -28.83 -4.10
C GLU A 89 19.62 -29.02 -5.34
N ASN A 90 19.51 -28.11 -6.31
CA ASN A 90 20.42 -28.10 -7.47
C ASN A 90 21.89 -28.05 -7.05
N TYR A 91 22.23 -27.30 -6.02
CA TYR A 91 23.57 -27.21 -5.47
C TYR A 91 23.99 -28.50 -4.78
N ARG A 92 23.10 -29.15 -4.02
CA ARG A 92 23.38 -30.43 -3.33
C ARG A 92 23.56 -31.60 -4.31
N ASN A 93 23.05 -31.54 -5.51
CA ASN A 93 23.19 -32.55 -6.56
C ASN A 93 24.56 -32.49 -7.27
N ALA A 94 25.36 -31.46 -6.99
CA ALA A 94 26.70 -31.34 -7.53
C ALA A 94 27.70 -32.15 -6.68
N GLN A 95 28.85 -32.53 -7.30
CA GLN A 95 29.91 -33.23 -6.60
C GLN A 95 30.55 -32.33 -5.55
N SER A 96 30.74 -32.88 -4.34
CA SER A 96 31.21 -32.10 -3.18
C SER A 96 32.57 -31.44 -3.36
N GLU A 97 33.49 -32.03 -4.16
CA GLU A 97 34.83 -31.49 -4.45
C GLU A 97 34.81 -30.14 -5.20
N PHE A 98 33.68 -29.82 -5.89
CA PHE A 98 33.50 -28.55 -6.60
C PHE A 98 32.64 -27.55 -5.81
N CYS A 99 32.02 -27.98 -4.72
CA CYS A 99 31.12 -27.15 -3.90
C CYS A 99 31.94 -26.37 -2.85
N LEU A 100 31.74 -25.04 -2.79
CA LEU A 100 32.33 -24.18 -1.76
C LEU A 100 31.90 -24.56 -0.35
N TYR A 101 30.68 -25.09 -0.22
CA TYR A 101 30.07 -25.51 1.02
C TYR A 101 29.65 -26.98 0.94
N ILE A 102 29.97 -27.74 2.00
CA ILE A 102 29.56 -29.14 2.21
C ILE A 102 28.52 -29.21 3.29
N PHE A 103 27.62 -30.17 3.21
CA PHE A 103 26.50 -30.35 4.13
C PHE A 103 26.62 -31.59 4.98
N THR A 104 26.23 -31.47 6.24
CA THR A 104 26.10 -32.60 7.17
C THR A 104 24.72 -32.60 7.81
N GLU A 105 24.08 -33.75 7.91
CA GLU A 105 22.81 -33.91 8.60
C GLU A 105 23.08 -34.32 10.05
N LYS A 106 22.51 -33.60 11.00
CA LYS A 106 22.52 -33.94 12.42
C LYS A 106 21.08 -34.09 12.91
N ILE A 107 20.86 -35.03 13.81
CA ILE A 107 19.58 -35.20 14.50
C ILE A 107 19.67 -34.45 15.83
N GLU A 108 18.91 -33.38 15.98
CA GLU A 108 18.77 -32.64 17.23
C GLU A 108 17.30 -32.65 17.67
N LYS A 109 17.04 -33.08 18.89
CA LYS A 109 15.67 -33.15 19.45
C LYS A 109 14.65 -33.88 18.56
N GLY A 110 15.09 -34.96 17.87
CA GLY A 110 14.24 -35.75 16.98
C GLY A 110 14.00 -35.20 15.60
N SER A 111 14.52 -34.00 15.28
CA SER A 111 14.41 -33.37 13.96
C SER A 111 15.75 -33.42 13.22
N LYS A 112 15.73 -33.70 11.91
CA LYS A 112 16.90 -33.60 11.04
C LYS A 112 17.22 -32.13 10.80
N ILE A 113 18.41 -31.69 11.21
CA ILE A 113 18.93 -30.35 10.96
C ILE A 113 20.06 -30.43 9.97
N LEU A 114 19.99 -29.64 8.90
CA LEU A 114 21.05 -29.49 7.93
C LEU A 114 22.07 -28.47 8.46
N LYS A 115 23.33 -28.87 8.54
CA LYS A 115 24.47 -28.00 8.84
C LYS A 115 25.33 -27.84 7.60
N PHE A 116 26.04 -26.75 7.49
CA PHE A 116 26.99 -26.51 6.38
C PHE A 116 28.32 -26.03 6.93
N ALA A 117 29.36 -26.29 6.19
CA ALA A 117 30.71 -25.83 6.48
C ALA A 117 31.44 -25.52 5.17
N ARG A 118 32.46 -24.64 5.23
CA ARG A 118 33.29 -24.35 4.09
C ARG A 118 34.12 -25.58 3.73
N ASN A 119 34.18 -25.91 2.45
CA ASN A 119 35.03 -27.00 1.94
C ASN A 119 36.49 -26.53 1.90
N THR A 120 37.34 -27.17 2.66
CA THR A 120 38.79 -26.90 2.73
C THR A 120 39.56 -27.55 1.61
N GLU A 121 38.98 -28.54 0.95
CA GLU A 121 39.59 -29.32 -0.15
C GLU A 121 38.97 -28.96 -1.50
N LEU A 122 38.69 -27.68 -1.72
CA LEU A 122 38.03 -27.21 -2.91
C LEU A 122 38.95 -27.35 -4.14
N ALA A 123 38.49 -28.12 -5.15
CA ALA A 123 39.28 -28.41 -6.35
C ALA A 123 39.39 -27.23 -7.34
N VAL A 124 38.44 -26.28 -7.32
CA VAL A 124 38.32 -25.21 -8.32
C VAL A 124 38.10 -23.87 -7.64
N GLU A 125 38.91 -22.86 -7.97
CA GLU A 125 38.81 -21.47 -7.55
C GLU A 125 38.51 -21.32 -6.03
N PRO A 126 39.48 -21.66 -5.14
CA PRO A 126 39.28 -21.71 -3.68
C PRO A 126 38.82 -20.35 -3.07
N ASP A 127 39.26 -19.23 -3.65
CA ASP A 127 38.97 -17.87 -3.15
C ASP A 127 37.71 -17.26 -3.78
N ARG A 128 36.84 -18.05 -4.41
CA ARG A 128 35.70 -17.52 -5.15
C ARG A 128 34.68 -16.81 -4.28
N ALA A 129 34.60 -17.07 -2.97
CA ALA A 129 33.76 -16.32 -2.05
C ALA A 129 34.06 -14.81 -2.06
N ASP A 130 35.36 -14.44 -2.09
CA ASP A 130 35.78 -13.03 -2.16
C ASP A 130 35.38 -12.39 -3.50
N VAL A 131 35.43 -13.17 -4.58
CA VAL A 131 34.97 -12.73 -5.89
C VAL A 131 33.45 -12.46 -5.85
N TYR A 132 32.68 -13.31 -5.18
CA TYR A 132 31.23 -13.13 -5.00
C TYR A 132 30.92 -11.86 -4.24
N PHE A 133 31.58 -11.59 -3.12
CA PHE A 133 31.37 -10.36 -2.37
C PHE A 133 31.74 -9.10 -3.18
N LYS A 134 32.85 -9.14 -3.92
CA LYS A 134 33.26 -8.05 -4.83
C LYS A 134 32.22 -7.83 -5.94
N TYR A 135 31.69 -8.92 -6.49
CA TYR A 135 30.67 -8.85 -7.53
C TYR A 135 29.37 -8.26 -6.99
N ILE A 136 28.86 -8.75 -5.85
CA ILE A 136 27.65 -8.22 -5.20
C ILE A 136 27.77 -6.70 -4.96
N ARG A 137 28.91 -6.24 -4.42
CA ARG A 137 29.15 -4.82 -4.15
C ARG A 137 29.13 -3.95 -5.40
N LYS A 138 29.72 -4.41 -6.49
CA LYS A 138 29.91 -3.64 -7.74
C LYS A 138 28.75 -3.79 -8.73
N HIS A 139 27.86 -4.75 -8.51
CA HIS A 139 26.80 -5.04 -9.46
C HIS A 139 25.90 -3.83 -9.68
N LYS A 140 25.74 -3.49 -10.95
CA LYS A 140 24.74 -2.52 -11.45
C LYS A 140 23.88 -3.23 -12.47
N GLU A 141 22.57 -3.07 -12.37
CA GLU A 141 21.68 -3.58 -13.43
C GLU A 141 21.89 -2.72 -14.68
N ASP A 142 22.21 -3.35 -15.79
CA ASP A 142 22.20 -2.71 -17.10
C ASP A 142 20.73 -2.67 -17.57
N ARG A 143 20.21 -1.48 -17.76
CA ARG A 143 18.81 -1.23 -18.14
C ARG A 143 18.72 -0.41 -19.42
N HIS A 144 19.81 -0.29 -20.17
CA HIS A 144 19.82 0.54 -21.37
C HIS A 144 19.18 -0.18 -22.54
N PHE A 145 18.08 0.36 -23.05
CA PHE A 145 17.58 0.03 -24.36
C PHE A 145 18.09 1.06 -25.38
N GLU A 146 18.52 0.58 -26.56
CA GLU A 146 18.88 1.44 -27.65
C GLU A 146 17.65 2.21 -28.14
N TYR A 147 17.86 3.42 -28.66
CA TYR A 147 16.81 4.15 -29.36
C TYR A 147 16.61 3.58 -30.75
N ALA A 148 15.36 3.55 -31.22
CA ALA A 148 15.05 3.18 -32.59
C ALA A 148 15.67 4.18 -33.56
N LYS A 149 16.44 3.67 -34.52
CA LYS A 149 17.00 4.44 -35.64
C LYS A 149 16.06 4.37 -36.84
N GLY A 150 16.34 5.09 -37.90
CA GLY A 150 15.52 5.06 -39.12
C GLY A 150 15.23 3.63 -39.60
N GLY A 151 13.98 3.38 -39.98
CA GLY A 151 13.53 2.05 -40.45
C GLY A 151 12.12 1.69 -40.03
N GLU A 152 11.76 0.44 -40.29
CA GLU A 152 10.45 -0.11 -39.98
C GLU A 152 10.50 -0.88 -38.66
N TYR A 153 9.48 -0.64 -37.82
CA TYR A 153 9.30 -1.23 -36.50
C TYR A 153 7.83 -1.64 -36.33
N SER A 154 7.60 -2.59 -35.45
CA SER A 154 6.26 -2.96 -34.99
C SER A 154 6.07 -2.64 -33.52
N TYR A 155 4.84 -2.48 -33.08
CA TYR A 155 4.46 -2.41 -31.67
C TYR A 155 3.02 -2.89 -31.50
N SER A 156 2.67 -3.27 -30.27
CA SER A 156 1.32 -3.76 -29.98
C SER A 156 0.44 -2.63 -29.45
N ILE A 157 -0.81 -2.61 -29.93
CA ILE A 157 -1.87 -1.70 -29.48
C ILE A 157 -2.95 -2.55 -28.80
N LYS A 158 -3.42 -2.11 -27.64
CA LYS A 158 -4.60 -2.69 -27.02
C LYS A 158 -5.83 -1.84 -27.35
N ASP A 159 -6.87 -2.48 -27.86
CA ASP A 159 -8.16 -1.84 -28.09
C ASP A 159 -8.86 -1.53 -26.75
N LYS A 160 -9.40 -0.30 -26.61
CA LYS A 160 -10.08 0.15 -25.38
C LYS A 160 -11.43 -0.57 -25.16
N THR A 161 -12.08 -0.97 -26.20
CA THR A 161 -13.44 -1.54 -26.14
C THR A 161 -13.45 -3.05 -26.04
N SER A 162 -12.66 -3.73 -26.88
CA SER A 162 -12.65 -5.20 -26.97
C SER A 162 -11.56 -5.85 -26.14
N SER A 163 -10.64 -5.08 -25.56
CA SER A 163 -9.42 -5.57 -24.90
C SER A 163 -8.51 -6.41 -25.82
N THR A 164 -8.77 -6.42 -27.11
CA THR A 164 -8.00 -7.15 -28.12
C THR A 164 -6.69 -6.42 -28.39
N VAL A 165 -5.63 -7.17 -28.64
CA VAL A 165 -4.31 -6.63 -28.95
C VAL A 165 -4.04 -6.79 -30.44
N TYR A 166 -3.71 -5.69 -31.09
CA TYR A 166 -3.33 -5.64 -32.50
C TYR A 166 -1.88 -5.24 -32.65
N SER A 167 -1.18 -5.74 -33.65
CA SER A 167 0.12 -5.20 -34.04
C SER A 167 -0.06 -4.02 -34.98
N ALA A 168 0.75 -3.00 -34.80
CA ALA A 168 0.83 -1.86 -35.69
C ALA A 168 2.26 -1.69 -36.19
N ASP A 169 2.41 -1.32 -37.44
CA ASP A 169 3.71 -1.05 -38.05
C ASP A 169 3.93 0.45 -38.16
N VAL A 170 5.17 0.88 -37.97
CA VAL A 170 5.56 2.28 -38.10
C VAL A 170 6.90 2.41 -38.81
N LYS A 171 6.99 3.34 -39.75
CA LYS A 171 8.25 3.74 -40.38
C LYS A 171 8.79 4.95 -39.66
N ILE A 172 9.90 4.79 -38.98
CA ILE A 172 10.55 5.83 -38.18
C ILE A 172 11.63 6.50 -39.07
N PRO A 173 11.63 7.83 -39.21
CA PRO A 173 12.73 8.58 -39.80
C PRO A 173 14.00 8.45 -39.00
N ASP A 174 15.16 8.67 -39.61
CA ASP A 174 16.42 8.66 -38.88
C ASP A 174 16.51 9.89 -37.96
N ARG A 175 16.61 9.62 -36.68
CA ARG A 175 16.63 10.63 -35.63
C ARG A 175 17.34 10.13 -34.39
N THR A 176 18.17 10.97 -33.80
CA THR A 176 18.80 10.72 -32.51
C THR A 176 18.21 11.69 -31.47
N PRO A 177 17.54 11.19 -30.42
CA PRO A 177 16.94 12.05 -29.39
C PRO A 177 18.00 12.72 -28.54
N GLN A 178 17.75 13.97 -28.15
CA GLN A 178 18.55 14.71 -27.18
C GLN A 178 17.87 14.65 -25.80
N MET A 179 18.14 13.57 -25.07
CA MET A 179 17.57 13.40 -23.73
C MET A 179 18.44 14.09 -22.68
N PRO A 180 17.83 14.72 -21.67
CA PRO A 180 18.56 15.20 -20.51
C PRO A 180 19.31 14.06 -19.83
N ILE A 181 20.57 14.30 -19.48
CA ILE A 181 21.39 13.32 -18.77
C ILE A 181 21.12 13.46 -17.28
N SER A 182 20.80 12.33 -16.62
CA SER A 182 20.67 12.32 -15.17
C SER A 182 22.02 12.67 -14.53
N PRO A 183 22.07 13.63 -13.60
CA PRO A 183 23.30 13.95 -12.91
C PRO A 183 23.81 12.75 -12.08
N PRO A 184 25.09 12.69 -11.75
CA PRO A 184 25.63 11.61 -10.93
C PRO A 184 24.95 11.59 -9.56
N PRO A 185 24.77 10.40 -8.95
CA PRO A 185 24.17 10.28 -7.64
C PRO A 185 24.93 11.08 -6.57
N LYS A 186 24.23 11.81 -5.73
CA LYS A 186 24.81 12.51 -4.58
C LYS A 186 25.42 11.49 -3.62
N LYS A 187 26.67 11.65 -3.24
CA LYS A 187 27.39 10.71 -2.35
C LYS A 187 26.99 10.87 -0.90
N THR A 188 26.82 12.11 -0.46
CA THR A 188 26.47 12.44 0.95
C THR A 188 25.31 13.41 0.98
N ARG A 189 24.49 13.30 2.02
CA ARG A 189 23.42 14.24 2.34
C ARG A 189 23.86 15.20 3.43
N LYS A 190 23.49 16.46 3.26
CA LYS A 190 23.70 17.48 4.28
C LYS A 190 22.39 17.66 5.04
N LYS A 191 22.51 17.82 6.36
CA LYS A 191 21.44 18.30 7.22
C LYS A 191 20.90 19.61 6.65
N ILE A 192 19.60 19.78 6.62
CA ILE A 192 18.92 21.02 6.26
C ILE A 192 18.60 21.74 7.56
N SER A 193 18.96 23.02 7.64
CA SER A 193 18.72 23.85 8.82
C SER A 193 18.25 25.22 8.34
N VAL A 194 17.01 25.58 8.65
CA VAL A 194 16.36 26.83 8.27
C VAL A 194 15.76 27.48 9.50
N SER A 195 16.04 28.76 9.72
CA SER A 195 15.44 29.50 10.84
C SER A 195 14.01 29.93 10.50
N THR A 196 13.21 30.20 11.53
CA THR A 196 11.87 30.76 11.36
C THR A 196 11.92 32.13 10.68
N ASP A 197 12.97 32.94 10.95
CA ASP A 197 13.15 34.26 10.31
C ASP A 197 13.44 34.12 8.81
N GLU A 198 14.26 33.15 8.39
CA GLU A 198 14.51 32.85 6.98
C GLU A 198 13.24 32.39 6.25
N LEU A 199 12.38 31.60 6.93
CA LEU A 199 11.08 31.20 6.37
C LEU A 199 10.13 32.40 6.26
N LEU A 200 10.07 33.25 7.29
CA LEU A 200 9.24 34.48 7.25
C LEU A 200 9.73 35.44 6.16
N ALA A 201 11.03 35.63 6.01
CA ALA A 201 11.59 36.44 4.91
C ALA A 201 11.17 35.89 3.53
N SER A 202 11.22 34.57 3.35
CA SER A 202 10.76 33.92 2.12
C SER A 202 9.25 34.08 1.91
N ALA A 203 8.44 34.06 2.96
CA ALA A 203 7.00 34.31 2.88
C ALA A 203 6.70 35.76 2.53
N VAL A 204 7.49 36.76 3.00
CA VAL A 204 7.39 38.16 2.58
C VAL A 204 7.69 38.30 1.10
N GLU A 205 8.76 37.71 0.60
CA GLU A 205 9.09 37.73 -0.83
C GLU A 205 7.97 37.10 -1.70
N MET A 206 7.30 36.04 -1.20
CA MET A 206 6.15 35.45 -1.87
C MET A 206 4.97 36.45 -1.91
N ALA A 207 4.68 37.12 -0.80
CA ALA A 207 3.63 38.14 -0.71
C ALA A 207 3.94 39.36 -1.61
N GLU A 208 5.19 39.79 -1.77
CA GLU A 208 5.58 40.85 -2.71
C GLU A 208 5.28 40.46 -4.17
N LYS A 209 5.49 39.20 -4.53
CA LYS A 209 5.18 38.67 -5.88
C LYS A 209 3.69 38.46 -6.10
N LYS A 210 2.95 38.17 -5.06
CA LYS A 210 1.51 37.94 -5.08
C LYS A 210 0.89 38.55 -3.81
N PRO A 211 0.36 39.81 -3.88
CA PRO A 211 -0.16 40.52 -2.72
C PRO A 211 -1.28 39.83 -1.96
N ASP A 212 -2.07 38.97 -2.64
CA ASP A 212 -3.17 38.21 -2.04
C ASP A 212 -2.69 36.87 -1.38
N ASP A 213 -1.36 36.63 -1.32
CA ASP A 213 -0.84 35.43 -0.70
C ASP A 213 -0.88 35.50 0.83
N TYR A 214 -1.54 34.52 1.45
CA TYR A 214 -1.75 34.46 2.89
C TYR A 214 -0.63 33.76 3.68
N CYS A 215 0.40 33.27 3.00
CA CYS A 215 1.44 32.44 3.66
C CYS A 215 2.18 33.19 4.78
N TYR A 216 2.45 34.48 4.59
CA TYR A 216 3.12 35.28 5.62
C TYR A 216 2.29 35.40 6.90
N SER A 217 1.01 35.77 6.80
CA SER A 217 0.13 35.96 7.95
C SER A 217 -0.02 34.66 8.76
N ILE A 218 -0.26 33.55 8.09
CA ILE A 218 -0.39 32.23 8.73
C ILE A 218 0.92 31.78 9.37
N LEU A 219 2.04 31.93 8.68
CA LEU A 219 3.34 31.49 9.22
C LEU A 219 3.80 32.31 10.43
N LYS A 220 3.50 33.61 10.41
CA LYS A 220 3.82 34.55 11.50
C LYS A 220 3.00 34.26 12.77
N SER A 221 1.77 33.79 12.60
CA SER A 221 0.83 33.57 13.71
C SER A 221 1.05 32.23 14.44
N ASN A 222 1.68 31.27 13.79
CA ASN A 222 1.89 29.93 14.35
C ASN A 222 3.24 29.80 15.04
N THR A 223 3.30 28.94 16.05
CA THR A 223 4.52 28.70 16.82
C THR A 223 5.10 27.33 16.52
N LEU A 224 6.37 27.31 16.08
CA LEU A 224 7.15 26.08 15.98
C LEU A 224 7.68 25.71 17.37
N LYS A 225 7.47 24.48 17.80
CA LYS A 225 7.99 23.92 19.05
C LYS A 225 8.86 22.70 18.76
N ALA A 226 9.98 22.57 19.47
CA ALA A 226 10.83 21.38 19.42
C ALA A 226 10.52 20.47 20.60
N VAL A 227 10.55 19.16 20.32
CA VAL A 227 10.42 18.10 21.33
C VAL A 227 11.79 17.50 21.60
N THR A 228 12.19 17.53 22.88
CA THR A 228 13.46 16.97 23.34
C THR A 228 13.23 16.25 24.67
N GLU A 229 13.49 14.96 24.71
CA GLU A 229 13.30 14.12 25.90
C GLU A 229 11.93 14.33 26.58
N GLY A 230 10.86 14.34 25.79
CA GLY A 230 9.49 14.55 26.28
C GLY A 230 9.12 16.02 26.62
N ASN A 231 10.08 16.94 26.62
CA ASN A 231 9.82 18.35 26.86
C ASN A 231 9.53 19.09 25.54
N VAL A 232 8.56 20.00 25.59
CA VAL A 232 8.15 20.83 24.46
C VAL A 232 8.56 22.28 24.72
N LYS A 233 9.39 22.85 23.82
CA LYS A 233 9.88 24.25 23.94
C LYS A 233 9.76 24.96 22.60
N SER A 234 9.55 26.27 22.61
CA SER A 234 9.58 27.08 21.39
C SER A 234 10.90 26.90 20.62
N ALA A 235 10.84 26.80 19.31
CA ALA A 235 11.98 26.63 18.42
C ALA A 235 12.00 27.75 17.39
N ASN A 236 13.20 28.32 17.18
CA ASN A 236 13.44 29.34 16.15
C ASN A 236 14.11 28.76 14.88
N ARG A 237 14.26 27.42 14.81
CA ARG A 237 14.93 26.73 13.71
C ARG A 237 14.36 25.36 13.44
N LEU A 238 14.12 25.06 12.19
CA LEU A 238 13.73 23.75 11.69
C LEU A 238 14.98 23.01 11.19
N GLU A 239 15.32 21.92 11.86
CA GLU A 239 16.44 21.06 11.51
C GLU A 239 15.94 19.71 10.99
N ILE A 240 16.23 19.43 9.72
CA ILE A 240 15.85 18.18 9.05
C ILE A 240 17.13 17.38 8.79
N ASP A 241 17.25 16.25 9.48
CA ASP A 241 18.35 15.30 9.32
C ASP A 241 17.76 13.89 9.23
N LYS A 242 18.12 13.18 8.15
CA LYS A 242 17.55 11.88 7.82
C LYS A 242 16.03 11.96 7.74
N ILE A 243 15.32 11.64 8.81
CA ILE A 243 13.88 11.71 8.88
C ILE A 243 13.44 12.59 10.05
N THR A 244 12.51 13.49 9.79
CA THR A 244 11.98 14.42 10.78
C THR A 244 10.46 14.38 10.75
N ASN A 245 9.85 14.04 11.88
CA ASN A 245 8.40 14.05 12.06
C ASN A 245 7.98 15.38 12.70
N LEU A 246 7.15 16.15 11.98
CA LEU A 246 6.54 17.38 12.43
C LEU A 246 5.02 17.18 12.45
N VAL A 247 4.44 17.19 13.63
CA VAL A 247 3.00 17.05 13.83
C VAL A 247 2.42 18.44 14.14
N GLY A 248 1.41 18.82 13.40
CA GLY A 248 0.76 20.11 13.61
C GLY A 248 -0.66 19.91 14.13
N MET A 249 -1.05 20.75 15.06
CA MET A 249 -2.43 20.86 15.48
C MET A 249 -3.34 21.09 14.26
N VAL A 250 -4.61 20.71 14.33
CA VAL A 250 -5.59 21.00 13.30
C VAL A 250 -5.66 22.53 13.08
N GLY A 251 -5.61 22.96 11.82
CA GLY A 251 -5.62 24.38 11.46
C GLY A 251 -4.31 25.15 11.71
N SER A 252 -3.20 24.47 12.06
CA SER A 252 -1.91 25.12 12.37
C SER A 252 -1.06 25.51 11.16
N GLY A 253 -1.56 25.51 9.93
CA GLY A 253 -0.83 25.99 8.75
C GLY A 253 0.32 25.09 8.25
N LYS A 254 0.24 23.78 8.46
CA LYS A 254 1.23 22.80 7.94
C LYS A 254 1.48 22.93 6.45
N SER A 255 0.43 23.03 5.65
CA SER A 255 0.54 23.18 4.19
C SER A 255 1.20 24.51 3.80
N THR A 256 0.99 25.58 4.59
CA THR A 256 1.68 26.87 4.42
C THR A 256 3.18 26.71 4.67
N LEU A 257 3.56 26.05 5.76
CA LEU A 257 4.97 25.74 6.03
C LEU A 257 5.62 24.95 4.90
N MET A 258 4.93 23.94 4.36
CA MET A 258 5.39 23.15 3.23
C MET A 258 5.64 24.02 1.98
N LYS A 259 4.70 24.91 1.64
CA LYS A 259 4.81 25.83 0.50
C LYS A 259 6.03 26.75 0.65
N VAL A 260 6.16 27.44 1.77
CA VAL A 260 7.24 28.40 2.03
C VAL A 260 8.60 27.70 2.10
N LEU A 261 8.70 26.55 2.77
CA LEU A 261 9.94 25.77 2.84
C LEU A 261 10.38 25.28 1.46
N SER A 262 9.44 24.84 0.62
CA SER A 262 9.73 24.41 -0.75
C SER A 262 10.25 25.55 -1.61
N TYR A 263 9.63 26.73 -1.51
CA TYR A 263 10.09 27.95 -2.17
C TYR A 263 11.51 28.35 -1.70
N HIS A 264 11.74 28.41 -0.40
CA HIS A 264 13.03 28.77 0.22
C HIS A 264 14.16 27.85 -0.29
N LEU A 265 13.94 26.54 -0.25
CA LEU A 265 14.94 25.55 -0.65
C LEU A 265 15.17 25.54 -2.16
N ALA A 266 14.15 25.75 -2.96
CA ALA A 266 14.28 25.84 -4.41
C ALA A 266 15.12 27.06 -4.83
N LYS A 267 14.99 28.20 -4.17
CA LYS A 267 15.86 29.38 -4.36
C LYS A 267 17.32 29.07 -4.01
N ALA A 268 17.57 28.21 -3.05
CA ALA A 268 18.91 27.74 -2.67
C ALA A 268 19.42 26.58 -3.56
N ASP A 269 18.82 26.38 -4.73
CA ASP A 269 19.14 25.33 -5.71
C ASP A 269 19.10 23.92 -5.11
N LYS A 270 18.19 23.69 -4.14
CA LYS A 270 17.90 22.37 -3.59
C LYS A 270 16.77 21.70 -4.36
N LYS A 271 16.92 20.40 -4.54
CA LYS A 271 15.87 19.59 -5.18
C LYS A 271 14.90 19.04 -4.13
N VAL A 272 13.67 19.52 -4.17
CA VAL A 272 12.59 19.18 -3.24
C VAL A 272 11.55 18.34 -3.95
N LEU A 273 11.14 17.23 -3.34
CA LEU A 273 9.99 16.43 -3.77
C LEU A 273 8.83 16.61 -2.79
N LEU A 274 7.66 16.97 -3.30
CA LEU A 274 6.40 16.99 -2.57
C LEU A 274 5.57 15.76 -2.94
N VAL A 275 5.11 15.02 -1.95
CA VAL A 275 4.23 13.86 -2.12
C VAL A 275 2.85 14.19 -1.55
N LEU A 276 1.86 14.27 -2.43
CA LEU A 276 0.48 14.66 -2.14
C LEU A 276 -0.49 13.50 -2.42
N ASP A 277 -1.72 13.66 -2.01
CA ASP A 277 -2.72 12.58 -2.11
C ASP A 277 -3.33 12.45 -3.51
N THR A 278 -3.71 13.56 -4.16
CA THR A 278 -4.51 13.55 -5.40
C THR A 278 -3.80 14.23 -6.56
N VAL A 279 -4.24 13.90 -7.80
CA VAL A 279 -3.75 14.56 -9.02
C VAL A 279 -4.13 16.06 -9.04
N SER A 280 -5.32 16.41 -8.58
CA SER A 280 -5.75 17.82 -8.42
C SER A 280 -4.76 18.60 -7.57
N SER A 281 -4.49 18.11 -6.34
CA SER A 281 -3.56 18.76 -5.42
C SER A 281 -2.14 18.90 -6.01
N VAL A 282 -1.70 17.93 -6.81
CA VAL A 282 -0.41 18.01 -7.52
C VAL A 282 -0.41 19.17 -8.51
N LEU A 283 -1.44 19.29 -9.35
CA LEU A 283 -1.53 20.35 -10.36
C LEU A 283 -1.71 21.74 -9.72
N GLU A 284 -2.53 21.85 -8.68
CA GLU A 284 -2.73 23.06 -7.91
C GLU A 284 -1.43 23.53 -7.23
N MET A 285 -0.70 22.61 -6.60
CA MET A 285 0.58 22.92 -5.97
C MET A 285 1.63 23.38 -7.00
N CYS A 286 1.68 22.73 -8.17
CA CYS A 286 2.57 23.15 -9.25
C CYS A 286 2.21 24.55 -9.74
N SER A 287 0.92 24.81 -10.00
CA SER A 287 0.43 26.13 -10.42
C SER A 287 0.69 27.21 -9.37
N TYR A 288 0.51 26.86 -8.09
CA TYR A 288 0.79 27.79 -6.99
C TYR A 288 2.27 28.17 -6.92
N LEU A 289 3.18 27.18 -6.88
CA LEU A 289 4.61 27.45 -6.71
C LEU A 289 5.25 28.12 -7.93
N SER A 290 4.76 27.86 -9.16
CA SER A 290 5.28 28.47 -10.37
C SER A 290 5.10 29.99 -10.41
N GLN A 291 4.04 30.53 -9.77
CA GLN A 291 3.76 31.97 -9.69
C GLN A 291 4.89 32.75 -9.01
N PHE A 292 5.70 32.08 -8.20
CA PHE A 292 6.84 32.67 -7.51
C PHE A 292 8.17 32.52 -8.27
N GLY A 293 8.14 32.04 -9.52
CA GLY A 293 9.32 31.90 -10.37
C GLY A 293 10.20 30.69 -10.06
N VAL A 294 9.65 29.68 -9.37
CA VAL A 294 10.37 28.42 -9.10
C VAL A 294 10.14 27.44 -10.24
N SER A 295 11.17 26.70 -10.61
CA SER A 295 11.05 25.61 -11.58
C SER A 295 10.34 24.41 -10.94
N VAL A 296 9.10 24.12 -11.39
CA VAL A 296 8.24 23.08 -10.84
C VAL A 296 7.82 22.10 -11.92
N SER A 297 7.81 20.81 -11.62
CA SER A 297 7.30 19.76 -12.52
C SER A 297 6.38 18.78 -11.77
N PRO A 298 5.17 18.48 -12.30
CA PRO A 298 4.37 17.37 -11.81
C PRO A 298 4.92 16.05 -12.32
N VAL A 299 4.78 14.98 -11.50
CA VAL A 299 5.02 13.60 -11.95
C VAL A 299 3.80 12.76 -11.65
N ILE A 300 3.02 12.48 -12.70
CA ILE A 300 1.73 11.80 -12.62
C ILE A 300 1.76 10.57 -13.53
N GLY A 301 1.33 9.43 -13.02
CA GLY A 301 1.22 8.19 -13.79
C GLY A 301 0.20 8.32 -14.94
N ARG A 302 0.40 7.56 -16.04
CA ARG A 302 -0.48 7.64 -17.22
C ARG A 302 -1.92 7.28 -16.90
N SER A 303 -2.15 6.20 -16.14
CA SER A 303 -3.50 5.82 -15.70
C SER A 303 -4.16 6.88 -14.82
N GLY A 304 -3.41 7.55 -13.97
CA GLY A 304 -3.90 8.69 -13.19
C GLY A 304 -4.29 9.87 -14.06
N ARG A 305 -3.51 10.16 -15.11
CA ARG A 305 -3.83 11.21 -16.08
C ARG A 305 -5.10 10.91 -16.88
N GLU A 306 -5.22 9.70 -17.41
CA GLU A 306 -6.42 9.29 -18.16
C GLU A 306 -7.68 9.37 -17.28
N LYS A 307 -7.63 8.79 -16.09
CA LYS A 307 -8.75 8.88 -15.15
C LYS A 307 -9.11 10.32 -14.83
N TYR A 308 -8.15 11.17 -14.54
CA TYR A 308 -8.39 12.57 -14.23
C TYR A 308 -9.00 13.33 -15.41
N ILE A 309 -8.52 13.11 -16.65
CA ILE A 309 -9.09 13.70 -17.84
C ILE A 309 -10.54 13.25 -18.04
N ASP A 310 -10.82 11.97 -17.90
CA ASP A 310 -12.18 11.42 -18.05
C ASP A 310 -13.14 12.02 -17.01
N GLN A 311 -12.67 12.22 -15.79
CA GLN A 311 -13.41 12.86 -14.70
C GLN A 311 -13.70 14.33 -15.00
N VAL A 312 -12.66 15.08 -15.36
CA VAL A 312 -12.74 16.50 -15.68
C VAL A 312 -13.59 16.75 -16.92
N ALA A 313 -13.50 15.90 -17.94
CA ALA A 313 -14.31 16.04 -19.15
C ALA A 313 -15.83 15.85 -18.88
N LYS A 314 -16.18 15.07 -17.83
CA LYS A 314 -17.55 14.90 -17.39
C LYS A 314 -18.06 16.07 -16.51
N ALA A 315 -17.16 16.67 -15.72
CA ALA A 315 -17.53 17.65 -14.74
C ALA A 315 -17.59 19.07 -15.30
N HIS A 316 -16.49 19.63 -15.81
CA HIS A 316 -16.44 21.01 -16.38
C HIS A 316 -15.10 21.30 -17.08
N GLU A 317 -15.16 22.09 -18.16
CA GLU A 317 -13.98 22.60 -18.90
C GLU A 317 -13.05 23.49 -18.05
N LYS A 318 -13.53 24.09 -16.96
CA LYS A 318 -12.79 24.99 -16.06
C LYS A 318 -11.47 24.40 -15.57
N TYR A 319 -11.43 23.09 -15.30
CA TYR A 319 -10.22 22.43 -14.80
C TYR A 319 -9.15 22.22 -15.88
N LEU A 320 -9.49 22.25 -17.17
CA LEU A 320 -8.53 22.18 -18.27
C LEU A 320 -7.83 23.51 -18.52
N GLN A 321 -8.27 24.61 -17.91
CA GLN A 321 -7.66 25.93 -18.03
C GLN A 321 -6.39 26.11 -17.19
N ASN A 322 -6.06 25.16 -16.28
CA ASN A 322 -4.82 25.20 -15.52
C ASN A 322 -3.62 25.08 -16.47
N GLU A 323 -2.61 25.93 -16.31
CA GLU A 323 -1.40 25.94 -17.16
C GLU A 323 -0.65 24.59 -17.14
N TYR A 324 -0.80 23.79 -16.06
CA TYR A 324 -0.22 22.46 -15.91
C TYR A 324 -1.02 21.35 -16.60
N SER A 325 -2.19 21.63 -17.14
CA SER A 325 -2.99 20.70 -17.96
C SER A 325 -2.21 20.19 -19.18
N LYS A 326 -1.22 20.94 -19.68
CA LYS A 326 -0.27 20.49 -20.70
C LYS A 326 0.46 19.19 -20.36
N TYR A 327 0.58 18.83 -19.07
CA TYR A 327 1.18 17.58 -18.61
C TYR A 327 0.22 16.39 -18.61
N LEU A 328 -1.07 16.66 -18.80
CA LEU A 328 -2.10 15.62 -18.89
C LEU A 328 -2.19 15.01 -20.31
N THR A 329 -1.50 15.58 -21.29
CA THR A 329 -1.53 15.14 -22.70
C THR A 329 -1.19 13.65 -22.82
N ALA A 330 -2.07 12.90 -23.49
CA ALA A 330 -1.94 11.46 -23.70
C ALA A 330 -1.54 11.05 -25.15
N PRO A 331 -1.77 11.84 -26.24
CA PRO A 331 -1.50 11.41 -27.61
C PRO A 331 -0.05 10.98 -27.84
N CYS A 332 0.12 9.85 -28.56
CA CYS A 332 1.42 9.29 -28.89
C CYS A 332 1.83 9.65 -30.31
N ILE A 333 3.03 10.21 -30.51
CA ILE A 333 3.55 10.58 -31.82
C ILE A 333 3.68 9.34 -32.72
N ILE A 334 4.25 8.26 -32.18
CA ILE A 334 4.44 7.00 -32.93
C ILE A 334 3.09 6.44 -33.38
N ASP A 335 2.09 6.49 -32.50
CA ASP A 335 0.76 5.99 -32.81
C ASP A 335 0.09 6.81 -33.93
N GLY A 336 0.32 8.12 -33.98
CA GLY A 336 -0.12 8.98 -35.09
C GLY A 336 0.55 8.66 -36.42
N MET A 337 1.73 8.06 -36.41
CA MET A 337 2.49 7.65 -37.61
C MET A 337 2.23 6.21 -38.05
N ALA A 338 1.52 5.43 -37.25
CA ALA A 338 1.35 4.00 -37.46
C ALA A 338 0.54 3.70 -38.72
N LYS A 339 0.98 2.66 -39.43
CA LYS A 339 0.30 2.06 -40.59
C LYS A 339 -0.50 0.82 -40.14
N ASN A 340 -1.41 0.39 -40.99
CA ASN A 340 -2.19 -0.86 -40.78
C ASN A 340 -3.02 -0.88 -39.49
N LYS A 341 -3.39 0.28 -38.94
CA LYS A 341 -4.42 0.35 -37.91
C LYS A 341 -5.75 -0.08 -38.51
N SER A 342 -6.49 -0.95 -37.86
CA SER A 342 -7.90 -1.12 -38.17
C SER A 342 -8.63 0.21 -37.97
N ASP A 343 -9.59 0.57 -38.81
CA ASP A 343 -10.33 1.84 -38.73
C ASP A 343 -11.03 2.09 -37.38
N LYS A 344 -11.09 1.08 -36.53
CA LYS A 344 -11.66 1.11 -35.17
C LYS A 344 -10.61 1.23 -34.07
N SER A 345 -9.30 1.24 -34.38
CA SER A 345 -8.27 1.33 -33.36
C SER A 345 -8.18 2.74 -32.82
N SER A 346 -8.66 2.88 -31.64
CA SER A 346 -8.50 4.06 -30.81
C SER A 346 -7.02 4.29 -30.44
N VAL A 347 -6.74 5.43 -29.83
CA VAL A 347 -5.46 5.73 -29.19
C VAL A 347 -5.00 4.55 -28.32
N PRO A 348 -3.71 4.20 -28.31
CA PRO A 348 -3.19 3.12 -27.45
C PRO A 348 -3.64 3.29 -26.01
N MET A 349 -4.10 2.21 -25.41
CA MET A 349 -4.39 2.22 -23.97
C MET A 349 -3.10 2.35 -23.18
N PHE A 350 -3.24 2.83 -21.95
CA PHE A 350 -2.16 2.84 -20.98
C PHE A 350 -1.43 1.49 -20.94
N GLY A 351 -0.10 1.53 -21.09
CA GLY A 351 0.75 0.34 -21.14
C GLY A 351 1.00 -0.22 -22.55
N SER A 352 0.21 0.17 -23.55
CA SER A 352 0.40 -0.22 -24.94
C SER A 352 1.22 0.80 -25.75
N GLU A 353 1.65 1.91 -25.14
CA GLU A 353 2.40 2.93 -25.83
C GLU A 353 3.81 2.46 -26.19
N PRO A 354 4.27 2.75 -27.42
CA PRO A 354 5.52 2.22 -27.93
C PRO A 354 6.78 2.90 -27.39
N CYS A 355 6.69 3.61 -26.27
CA CYS A 355 7.83 4.34 -25.69
C CYS A 355 9.07 3.45 -25.45
N ARG A 356 8.86 2.17 -25.13
CA ARG A 356 9.92 1.17 -24.88
C ARG A 356 9.67 -0.17 -25.57
N SER A 357 8.66 -0.25 -26.41
CA SER A 357 8.17 -1.49 -26.99
C SER A 357 8.23 -1.51 -28.51
N LEU A 358 8.89 -0.53 -29.14
CA LEU A 358 9.20 -0.61 -30.56
C LEU A 358 10.06 -1.85 -30.82
N MET A 359 9.62 -2.72 -31.73
CA MET A 359 10.24 -4.02 -31.97
C MET A 359 10.78 -4.12 -33.40
N LYS A 360 12.02 -4.60 -33.54
CA LYS A 360 12.67 -4.95 -34.80
C LYS A 360 13.57 -6.14 -34.55
N ASN A 361 13.44 -7.19 -35.35
CA ASN A 361 14.24 -8.41 -35.25
C ASN A 361 14.22 -9.00 -33.82
N LYS A 362 13.06 -9.07 -33.16
CA LYS A 362 12.86 -9.56 -31.78
C LYS A 362 13.60 -8.74 -30.69
N LYS A 363 14.14 -7.58 -31.00
CA LYS A 363 14.73 -6.65 -30.03
C LYS A 363 13.83 -5.46 -29.81
N HIS A 364 13.77 -5.02 -28.53
CA HIS A 364 13.01 -3.83 -28.13
C HIS A 364 13.90 -2.61 -28.18
N TYR A 365 13.29 -1.49 -28.62
CA TYR A 365 13.94 -0.19 -28.76
C TYR A 365 13.12 0.89 -28.06
N ASN A 366 13.80 1.91 -27.55
CA ASN A 366 13.18 3.12 -27.05
C ASN A 366 12.67 3.99 -28.20
N CYS A 367 11.57 4.70 -27.97
CA CYS A 367 11.01 5.66 -28.92
C CYS A 367 11.99 6.83 -29.16
N PRO A 368 12.34 7.16 -30.43
CA PRO A 368 13.27 8.25 -30.72
C PRO A 368 12.68 9.65 -30.56
N TYR A 369 11.37 9.77 -30.26
CA TYR A 369 10.67 11.05 -30.04
C TYR A 369 10.50 11.40 -28.57
N MET A 370 11.12 10.68 -27.65
CA MET A 370 10.96 10.92 -26.20
C MET A 370 11.38 12.34 -25.77
N ASP A 371 12.33 12.96 -26.49
CA ASP A 371 12.81 14.31 -26.20
C ASP A 371 11.84 15.43 -26.55
N ILE A 372 10.92 15.21 -27.50
CA ILE A 372 9.93 16.20 -27.95
C ILE A 372 8.48 15.80 -27.68
N CYS A 373 8.22 14.55 -27.31
CA CYS A 373 6.87 14.03 -27.14
C CYS A 373 6.15 14.72 -25.96
N PRO A 374 4.97 15.33 -26.19
CA PRO A 374 4.19 15.98 -25.14
C PRO A 374 3.75 15.03 -24.02
N ALA A 375 3.38 13.79 -24.37
CA ALA A 375 2.90 12.79 -23.42
C ALA A 375 3.94 12.39 -22.34
N VAL A 376 5.21 12.65 -22.60
CA VAL A 376 6.32 12.31 -21.69
C VAL A 376 7.10 13.53 -21.19
N ARG A 377 6.56 14.73 -21.41
CA ARG A 377 7.19 16.01 -21.01
C ARG A 377 7.60 16.01 -19.55
N MET A 378 6.69 15.60 -18.64
CA MET A 378 6.97 15.61 -17.20
C MET A 378 8.20 14.77 -16.82
N TYR A 379 8.46 13.66 -17.51
CA TYR A 379 9.61 12.79 -17.22
C TYR A 379 10.95 13.42 -17.65
N ARG A 380 10.92 14.39 -18.58
CA ARG A 380 12.09 15.19 -18.93
C ARG A 380 12.30 16.33 -17.96
N ASP A 381 11.22 17.02 -17.62
CA ASP A 381 11.26 18.24 -16.80
C ASP A 381 11.71 17.91 -15.36
N VAL A 382 11.55 16.66 -14.89
CA VAL A 382 12.09 16.17 -13.62
C VAL A 382 13.60 16.42 -13.46
N TYR A 383 14.38 16.33 -14.56
CA TYR A 383 15.83 16.48 -14.47
C TYR A 383 16.25 17.92 -14.20
N THR A 384 15.47 18.90 -14.64
CA THR A 384 15.76 20.34 -14.56
C THR A 384 15.00 21.07 -13.47
N SER A 385 13.89 20.52 -12.95
CA SER A 385 13.08 21.18 -11.94
C SER A 385 13.70 21.09 -10.55
N ASN A 386 13.62 22.22 -9.80
CA ASN A 386 14.02 22.27 -8.38
C ASN A 386 12.94 21.67 -7.47
N VAL A 387 11.67 21.90 -7.81
CA VAL A 387 10.54 21.30 -7.10
C VAL A 387 9.85 20.28 -7.98
N ILE A 388 9.63 19.09 -7.45
CA ILE A 388 8.89 18.04 -8.12
C ILE A 388 7.68 17.73 -7.23
N VAL A 389 6.50 17.60 -7.84
CA VAL A 389 5.27 17.28 -7.11
C VAL A 389 4.67 15.99 -7.67
N THR A 390 4.32 15.06 -6.80
CA THR A 390 3.81 13.74 -7.22
C THR A 390 2.75 13.21 -6.27
N THR A 391 2.03 12.17 -6.70
CA THR A 391 1.18 11.38 -5.82
C THR A 391 1.96 10.21 -5.20
N VAL A 392 1.40 9.60 -4.13
CA VAL A 392 1.97 8.41 -3.49
C VAL A 392 2.19 7.28 -4.51
N GLN A 393 1.19 7.01 -5.35
CA GLN A 393 1.30 6.00 -6.41
C GLN A 393 2.30 6.42 -7.48
N GLY A 394 2.39 7.72 -7.78
CA GLY A 394 3.37 8.28 -8.71
C GLY A 394 4.80 8.01 -8.26
N LEU A 395 5.11 8.28 -7.00
CA LEU A 395 6.43 7.98 -6.41
C LEU A 395 6.75 6.49 -6.47
N ALA A 396 5.78 5.64 -6.12
CA ALA A 396 6.00 4.21 -6.00
C ALA A 396 6.09 3.47 -7.34
N ALA A 397 5.33 3.89 -8.37
CA ALA A 397 5.11 3.09 -9.57
C ALA A 397 5.79 3.60 -10.84
N ILE A 398 6.02 4.91 -10.96
CA ILE A 398 6.46 5.50 -12.23
C ILE A 398 7.89 5.08 -12.58
N ARG A 399 8.12 4.79 -13.86
CA ARG A 399 9.44 4.61 -14.45
C ARG A 399 9.78 5.80 -15.33
N LEU A 400 10.94 6.38 -15.12
CA LEU A 400 11.49 7.41 -15.98
C LEU A 400 11.88 6.82 -17.34
N LEU A 401 11.76 7.62 -18.37
CA LEU A 401 12.15 7.27 -19.72
C LEU A 401 13.65 7.53 -19.90
N GLY A 402 14.27 6.78 -20.81
CA GLY A 402 15.70 6.89 -21.12
C GLY A 402 16.48 5.78 -20.45
N ASP A 403 16.77 5.89 -19.18
CA ASP A 403 17.56 4.92 -18.39
C ASP A 403 16.72 3.83 -17.71
N ASN A 404 15.41 3.82 -17.94
CA ASN A 404 14.46 2.84 -17.41
C ASN A 404 14.49 2.70 -15.86
N LYS A 405 14.94 3.72 -15.15
CA LYS A 405 14.92 3.76 -13.68
C LYS A 405 13.51 3.97 -13.15
N LEU A 406 13.22 3.43 -11.98
CA LEU A 406 12.08 3.89 -11.20
C LEU A 406 12.27 5.36 -10.83
N PHE A 407 11.17 6.12 -10.82
CA PHE A 407 11.19 7.48 -10.30
C PHE A 407 11.68 7.53 -8.85
N LEU A 408 11.30 6.53 -8.04
CA LEU A 408 11.83 6.32 -6.70
C LEU A 408 13.37 6.26 -6.67
N GLU A 409 14.01 5.52 -7.59
CA GLU A 409 15.48 5.43 -7.64
C GLU A 409 16.11 6.78 -7.94
N TYR A 410 15.52 7.53 -8.87
CA TYR A 410 15.95 8.90 -9.17
C TYR A 410 15.84 9.81 -7.93
N VAL A 411 14.73 9.76 -7.21
CA VAL A 411 14.52 10.51 -5.96
C VAL A 411 15.56 10.13 -4.91
N LEU A 412 15.81 8.84 -4.70
CA LEU A 412 16.83 8.36 -3.77
C LEU A 412 18.24 8.86 -4.11
N GLU A 413 18.51 9.13 -5.39
CA GLU A 413 19.81 9.60 -5.88
C GLU A 413 19.93 11.13 -5.89
N GLN A 414 18.87 11.88 -6.17
CA GLN A 414 18.94 13.30 -6.55
C GLN A 414 18.25 14.26 -5.59
N ALA A 415 17.13 13.88 -4.96
CA ALA A 415 16.41 14.80 -4.09
C ALA A 415 17.19 15.17 -2.83
N ASP A 416 17.20 16.40 -2.38
CA ASP A 416 17.77 16.85 -1.10
C ASP A 416 16.77 16.66 0.04
N LEU A 417 15.48 16.89 -0.26
CA LEU A 417 14.37 16.78 0.68
C LEU A 417 13.17 16.13 0.01
N VAL A 418 12.52 15.22 0.72
CA VAL A 418 11.18 14.69 0.38
C VAL A 418 10.22 15.10 1.49
N ILE A 419 9.13 15.76 1.15
CA ILE A 419 8.08 16.14 2.08
C ILE A 419 6.85 15.27 1.80
N PHE A 420 6.39 14.53 2.80
CA PHE A 420 5.14 13.78 2.75
C PHE A 420 4.07 14.55 3.50
N ASP A 421 3.07 15.03 2.77
CA ASP A 421 1.88 15.66 3.36
C ASP A 421 0.87 14.58 3.75
N GLU A 422 0.18 14.75 4.89
CA GLU A 422 -0.71 13.76 5.50
C GLU A 422 -0.03 12.38 5.59
N CYS A 423 1.16 12.34 6.20
CA CYS A 423 2.06 11.17 6.18
C CYS A 423 1.44 9.90 6.78
N ASP A 424 0.49 10.00 7.68
CA ASP A 424 -0.27 8.87 8.23
C ASP A 424 -1.20 8.22 7.18
N LYS A 425 -1.81 9.01 6.30
CA LYS A 425 -2.55 8.48 5.14
C LYS A 425 -1.62 7.92 4.09
N VAL A 426 -0.50 8.60 3.83
CA VAL A 426 0.54 8.12 2.91
C VAL A 426 1.03 6.74 3.34
N GLN A 427 1.31 6.54 4.63
CA GLN A 427 1.72 5.26 5.21
C GLN A 427 0.71 4.15 4.90
N LYS A 428 -0.58 4.39 5.18
CA LYS A 428 -1.67 3.45 4.87
C LYS A 428 -1.74 3.17 3.37
N THR A 429 -1.76 4.22 2.54
CA THR A 429 -1.81 4.09 1.07
C THR A 429 -0.65 3.28 0.50
N LEU A 430 0.55 3.42 1.04
CA LEU A 430 1.71 2.63 0.63
C LEU A 430 1.57 1.15 0.97
N ASP A 431 1.09 0.82 2.17
CA ASP A 431 0.85 -0.56 2.56
C ASP A 431 -0.24 -1.22 1.70
N GLU A 432 -1.33 -0.50 1.44
CA GLU A 432 -2.42 -0.95 0.56
C GLU A 432 -1.95 -1.11 -0.89
N PHE A 433 -1.14 -0.19 -1.40
CA PHE A 433 -0.61 -0.23 -2.76
C PHE A 433 0.21 -1.51 -3.03
N PHE A 434 0.94 -1.99 -2.04
CA PHE A 434 1.70 -3.24 -2.14
C PHE A 434 0.91 -4.48 -1.70
N THR A 435 -0.40 -4.35 -1.53
CA THR A 435 -1.31 -5.46 -1.19
C THR A 435 -2.47 -5.54 -2.21
N PRO A 436 -2.20 -5.79 -3.49
CA PRO A 436 -3.25 -5.89 -4.50
C PRO A 436 -4.14 -7.12 -4.27
N SER A 437 -5.39 -6.99 -4.70
CA SER A 437 -6.36 -8.09 -4.76
C SER A 437 -6.91 -8.25 -6.19
N ALA A 438 -7.39 -9.45 -6.51
CA ALA A 438 -8.03 -9.77 -7.78
C ALA A 438 -9.21 -10.70 -7.57
N SER A 439 -10.26 -10.55 -8.39
CA SER A 439 -11.35 -11.53 -8.44
C SER A 439 -10.82 -12.86 -9.00
N PHE A 440 -11.12 -13.94 -8.32
CA PHE A 440 -10.77 -15.29 -8.77
C PHE A 440 -11.40 -15.62 -10.14
N ASP A 441 -12.66 -15.25 -10.34
CA ASP A 441 -13.35 -15.50 -11.61
C ASP A 441 -12.73 -14.72 -12.76
N LYS A 442 -12.38 -13.43 -12.54
CA LYS A 442 -11.65 -12.63 -13.54
C LYS A 442 -10.26 -13.20 -13.81
N PHE A 443 -9.53 -13.62 -12.78
CA PHE A 443 -8.24 -14.30 -12.92
C PHE A 443 -8.38 -15.54 -13.81
N ARG A 444 -9.36 -16.40 -13.54
CA ARG A 444 -9.64 -17.61 -14.31
C ARG A 444 -10.00 -17.31 -15.76
N GLN A 445 -10.90 -16.34 -16.01
CA GLN A 445 -11.29 -15.93 -17.36
C GLN A 445 -10.09 -15.41 -18.16
N ASN A 446 -9.30 -14.55 -17.56
CA ASN A 446 -8.12 -13.97 -18.20
C ASN A 446 -7.05 -15.03 -18.49
N ALA A 447 -6.85 -15.98 -17.58
CA ALA A 447 -5.96 -17.11 -17.80
C ALA A 447 -6.47 -18.03 -18.92
N ALA A 448 -7.78 -18.28 -19.00
CA ALA A 448 -8.40 -19.07 -20.07
C ALA A 448 -8.24 -18.40 -21.44
N THR A 449 -8.46 -17.09 -21.53
CA THR A 449 -8.27 -16.31 -22.77
C THR A 449 -6.84 -16.40 -23.26
N LEU A 450 -5.85 -16.20 -22.38
CA LEU A 450 -4.43 -16.34 -22.73
C LEU A 450 -4.08 -17.75 -23.24
N CYS A 451 -4.63 -18.79 -22.60
CA CYS A 451 -4.42 -20.16 -23.05
C CYS A 451 -5.03 -20.40 -24.45
N SER A 452 -6.25 -19.93 -24.69
CA SER A 452 -6.93 -20.07 -25.98
C SER A 452 -6.20 -19.33 -27.10
N GLU A 453 -5.78 -18.10 -26.86
CA GLU A 453 -4.99 -17.30 -27.81
C GLU A 453 -3.66 -17.97 -28.13
N ALA A 454 -3.01 -18.57 -27.15
CA ALA A 454 -1.77 -19.29 -27.35
C ALA A 454 -1.96 -20.57 -28.17
N MET A 455 -3.00 -21.35 -27.88
CA MET A 455 -3.32 -22.57 -28.62
C MET A 455 -3.68 -22.28 -30.10
N ASN A 456 -4.43 -21.21 -30.37
CA ASN A 456 -4.76 -20.81 -31.73
C ASN A 456 -3.52 -20.41 -32.54
N LYS A 457 -2.52 -19.81 -31.91
CA LYS A 457 -1.23 -19.45 -32.54
C LYS A 457 -0.32 -20.65 -32.76
N GLU A 458 -0.36 -21.65 -31.89
CA GLU A 458 0.43 -22.88 -32.07
C GLU A 458 -0.07 -23.68 -33.30
N THR A 459 -1.34 -23.61 -33.65
CA THR A 459 -1.88 -24.24 -34.86
C THR A 459 -1.49 -23.51 -36.15
N GLU A 460 -1.17 -22.22 -36.08
CA GLU A 460 -0.77 -21.42 -37.25
C GLU A 460 0.76 -21.36 -37.45
N ALA A 461 1.56 -21.62 -36.42
CA ALA A 461 3.02 -21.55 -36.51
C ALA A 461 3.71 -22.73 -35.79
N LEU A 462 3.78 -23.85 -36.53
CA LEU A 462 4.46 -25.07 -36.04
C LEU A 462 5.98 -24.91 -35.79
N ASP A 463 6.58 -23.77 -36.11
CA ASP A 463 8.05 -23.58 -36.11
C ASP A 463 8.61 -22.42 -35.26
N GLY A 464 7.84 -21.76 -34.40
CA GLY A 464 8.33 -20.48 -33.85
C GLY A 464 8.27 -20.19 -32.36
N MET A 465 7.72 -21.09 -31.53
CA MET A 465 7.67 -20.83 -30.08
C MET A 465 8.99 -21.16 -29.37
N GLU A 466 9.55 -20.18 -28.65
CA GLU A 466 10.68 -20.45 -27.75
C GLU A 466 10.27 -21.42 -26.63
N LYS A 467 11.18 -22.33 -26.24
CA LYS A 467 10.96 -23.33 -25.18
C LYS A 467 10.37 -22.74 -23.87
N ASN A 468 10.74 -21.49 -23.55
CA ASN A 468 10.28 -20.81 -22.34
C ASN A 468 8.80 -20.40 -22.41
N GLU A 469 8.31 -20.02 -23.59
CA GLU A 469 6.93 -19.60 -23.79
C GLU A 469 5.96 -20.79 -23.74
N SER A 470 6.30 -21.90 -24.38
CA SER A 470 5.49 -23.13 -24.32
C SER A 470 5.45 -23.73 -22.90
N GLY A 471 6.55 -23.57 -22.14
CA GLY A 471 6.59 -23.95 -20.72
C GLY A 471 5.66 -23.13 -19.85
N TYR A 472 5.59 -21.80 -20.08
CA TYR A 472 4.70 -20.92 -19.36
C TYR A 472 3.21 -21.24 -19.64
N ILE A 473 2.85 -21.42 -20.89
CA ILE A 473 1.47 -21.71 -21.29
C ILE A 473 1.00 -23.04 -20.71
N ARG A 474 1.87 -24.07 -20.73
CA ARG A 474 1.56 -25.35 -20.08
C ARG A 474 1.29 -25.17 -18.58
N LYS A 475 2.09 -24.36 -17.89
CA LYS A 475 1.87 -24.04 -16.48
C LYS A 475 0.56 -23.29 -16.26
N LEU A 476 0.24 -22.34 -17.12
CA LEU A 476 -1.02 -21.59 -17.06
C LEU A 476 -2.24 -22.50 -17.28
N MET A 477 -2.18 -23.41 -18.24
CA MET A 477 -3.23 -24.41 -18.47
C MET A 477 -3.43 -25.34 -17.25
N ARG A 478 -2.34 -25.80 -16.63
CA ARG A 478 -2.41 -26.59 -15.39
C ARG A 478 -3.06 -25.77 -14.26
N SER A 479 -2.72 -24.48 -14.15
CA SER A 479 -3.33 -23.61 -13.15
C SER A 479 -4.84 -23.43 -13.32
N LEU A 480 -5.33 -23.43 -14.55
CA LEU A 480 -6.77 -23.40 -14.82
C LEU A 480 -7.49 -24.65 -14.32
N GLY A 481 -6.90 -25.84 -14.52
CA GLY A 481 -7.44 -27.08 -13.95
C GLY A 481 -7.53 -27.03 -12.44
N VAL A 482 -6.47 -26.52 -11.77
CA VAL A 482 -6.47 -26.34 -10.31
C VAL A 482 -7.46 -25.26 -9.86
N CYS A 483 -7.67 -24.19 -10.64
CA CYS A 483 -8.71 -23.19 -10.34
C CYS A 483 -10.13 -23.81 -10.26
N MET A 484 -10.45 -24.72 -11.18
CA MET A 484 -11.74 -25.42 -11.14
C MET A 484 -11.82 -26.29 -9.88
N ALA A 485 -10.77 -27.07 -9.61
CA ALA A 485 -10.70 -27.92 -8.43
C ALA A 485 -10.84 -27.14 -7.11
N VAL A 486 -10.25 -25.94 -6.99
CA VAL A 486 -10.40 -25.08 -5.80
C VAL A 486 -11.86 -24.73 -5.56
N ARG A 487 -12.60 -24.34 -6.58
CA ARG A 487 -14.00 -23.95 -6.44
C ARG A 487 -14.89 -25.14 -6.06
N GLU A 488 -14.65 -26.29 -6.68
CA GLU A 488 -15.33 -27.53 -6.34
C GLU A 488 -15.00 -27.99 -4.92
N ALA A 489 -13.73 -27.96 -4.53
CA ALA A 489 -13.30 -28.34 -3.19
C ALA A 489 -13.89 -27.42 -2.11
N ILE A 490 -13.96 -26.11 -2.34
CA ILE A 490 -14.62 -25.18 -1.39
C ILE A 490 -16.11 -25.50 -1.27
N SER A 491 -16.77 -25.82 -2.36
CA SER A 491 -18.21 -26.17 -2.36
C SER A 491 -18.47 -27.50 -1.70
N ALA A 492 -17.67 -28.52 -2.02
CA ALA A 492 -17.88 -29.89 -1.55
C ALA A 492 -17.41 -30.12 -0.10
N TYR A 493 -16.25 -29.52 0.27
CA TYR A 493 -15.55 -29.85 1.52
C TYR A 493 -15.49 -28.70 2.51
N GLY A 494 -15.90 -27.48 2.11
CA GLY A 494 -15.80 -26.30 2.95
C GLY A 494 -16.83 -26.18 4.07
N GLY A 495 -17.84 -27.06 4.10
CA GLY A 495 -18.98 -26.97 5.02
C GLY A 495 -18.59 -26.95 6.51
N THR A 496 -17.68 -27.80 6.92
CA THR A 496 -17.16 -27.90 8.31
C THR A 496 -16.16 -26.79 8.66
N TRP A 497 -15.47 -26.24 7.67
CA TRP A 497 -14.58 -25.08 7.83
C TRP A 497 -15.22 -23.74 7.45
N ARG A 498 -16.53 -23.66 7.48
CA ARG A 498 -17.27 -22.45 7.11
C ARG A 498 -16.74 -21.20 7.81
N THR A 499 -16.37 -21.31 9.08
CA THR A 499 -15.80 -20.21 9.85
C THR A 499 -14.42 -19.78 9.35
N ILE A 500 -13.56 -20.71 8.91
CA ILE A 500 -12.24 -20.41 8.35
C ILE A 500 -12.39 -19.80 6.95
N LEU A 501 -13.22 -20.40 6.10
CA LEU A 501 -13.41 -19.97 4.72
C LEU A 501 -14.18 -18.65 4.60
N SER A 502 -14.96 -18.28 5.61
CA SER A 502 -15.62 -16.97 5.66
C SER A 502 -14.68 -15.82 6.00
N ARG A 503 -13.43 -16.13 6.33
CA ARG A 503 -12.33 -15.18 6.58
C ARG A 503 -11.29 -15.27 5.49
N THR A 504 -10.21 -14.52 5.65
CA THR A 504 -9.03 -14.66 4.82
C THR A 504 -8.32 -15.99 5.13
N PHE A 505 -8.07 -16.81 4.14
CA PHE A 505 -7.37 -18.08 4.30
C PHE A 505 -6.27 -18.27 3.26
N SER A 506 -5.31 -19.12 3.60
CA SER A 506 -4.19 -19.51 2.74
C SER A 506 -3.85 -20.97 2.98
N ALA A 507 -3.04 -21.57 2.13
CA ALA A 507 -2.53 -22.93 2.34
C ALA A 507 -1.89 -23.10 3.73
N GLU A 508 -1.13 -22.11 4.19
CA GLU A 508 -0.49 -22.15 5.52
C GLU A 508 -1.52 -22.12 6.67
N ILE A 509 -2.58 -21.33 6.56
CA ILE A 509 -3.66 -21.26 7.57
C ILE A 509 -4.40 -22.59 7.64
N LEU A 510 -4.72 -23.18 6.49
CA LEU A 510 -5.38 -24.48 6.44
C LEU A 510 -4.48 -25.58 6.99
N TYR A 511 -3.19 -25.58 6.66
CA TYR A 511 -2.21 -26.51 7.20
C TYR A 511 -2.13 -26.43 8.74
N GLN A 512 -2.05 -25.23 9.30
CA GLN A 512 -2.04 -25.04 10.75
C GLN A 512 -3.34 -25.50 11.42
N ALA A 513 -4.48 -25.38 10.71
CA ALA A 513 -5.75 -25.91 11.20
C ALA A 513 -5.72 -27.44 11.26
N ILE A 514 -5.22 -28.11 10.21
CA ILE A 514 -5.02 -29.56 10.16
C ILE A 514 -4.08 -30.01 11.28
N CYS A 515 -2.93 -29.35 11.46
CA CYS A 515 -1.99 -29.70 12.54
C CYS A 515 -2.63 -29.64 13.92
N ARG A 516 -3.45 -28.62 14.20
CA ARG A 516 -4.17 -28.49 15.49
C ARG A 516 -5.22 -29.58 15.69
N GLU A 517 -5.95 -29.91 14.64
CA GLU A 517 -6.94 -30.98 14.66
C GLU A 517 -6.27 -32.34 14.85
N ASN A 518 -5.17 -32.58 14.15
CA ASN A 518 -4.37 -33.80 14.31
C ASN A 518 -3.71 -33.94 15.70
N GLN A 519 -3.27 -32.84 16.31
CA GLN A 519 -2.74 -32.85 17.69
C GLN A 519 -3.76 -33.36 18.71
N LYS A 520 -5.04 -33.07 18.51
CA LYS A 520 -6.12 -33.50 19.37
C LYS A 520 -6.48 -34.98 19.16
N ASN A 521 -6.55 -35.40 17.92
CA ASN A 521 -7.17 -36.68 17.53
C ASN A 521 -6.19 -37.73 16.99
N LYS A 522 -4.95 -37.34 16.64
CA LYS A 522 -3.89 -38.19 16.10
C LYS A 522 -4.30 -39.02 14.87
N TYR A 523 -4.97 -38.40 13.92
CA TYR A 523 -5.48 -39.02 12.71
C TYR A 523 -4.39 -39.51 11.73
N ILE A 524 -3.27 -38.78 11.64
CA ILE A 524 -2.16 -39.06 10.71
C ILE A 524 -0.81 -38.91 11.40
N SER A 525 0.23 -39.56 10.81
CA SER A 525 1.60 -39.53 11.33
C SER A 525 2.30 -38.18 11.11
N ASP A 526 3.34 -37.91 11.90
CA ASP A 526 4.22 -36.75 11.70
C ASP A 526 4.90 -36.75 10.32
N LYS A 527 5.18 -37.93 9.77
CA LYS A 527 5.72 -38.10 8.42
C LYS A 527 4.72 -37.60 7.35
N SER A 528 3.45 -37.91 7.52
CA SER A 528 2.38 -37.43 6.64
C SER A 528 2.21 -35.91 6.72
N LEU A 529 2.32 -35.34 7.94
CA LEU A 529 2.30 -33.88 8.12
C LEU A 529 3.49 -33.20 7.44
N GLU A 530 4.68 -33.79 7.53
CA GLU A 530 5.88 -33.29 6.86
C GLU A 530 5.75 -33.37 5.33
N HIS A 531 5.19 -34.45 4.81
CA HIS A 531 4.94 -34.60 3.37
C HIS A 531 3.94 -33.57 2.84
N MET A 532 2.85 -33.34 3.56
CA MET A 532 1.91 -32.26 3.24
C MET A 532 2.59 -30.87 3.25
N ARG A 533 3.54 -30.65 4.15
CA ARG A 533 4.34 -29.43 4.18
C ARG A 533 5.25 -29.31 2.95
N ARG A 534 5.81 -30.39 2.44
CA ARG A 534 6.59 -30.40 1.18
C ARG A 534 5.74 -30.00 -0.01
N VAL A 535 4.50 -30.46 -0.09
CA VAL A 535 3.55 -30.02 -1.12
C VAL A 535 3.33 -28.52 -1.06
N THR A 536 3.16 -27.94 0.14
CA THR A 536 3.04 -26.48 0.32
C THR A 536 4.27 -25.71 -0.18
N ILE A 537 5.44 -26.33 -0.15
CA ILE A 537 6.72 -25.74 -0.60
C ILE A 537 6.92 -25.97 -2.10
N GLY A 538 6.20 -26.89 -2.72
CA GLY A 538 6.27 -27.19 -4.15
C GLY A 538 7.53 -27.99 -4.56
N LEU A 539 8.08 -28.79 -3.64
CA LEU A 539 9.28 -29.56 -3.90
C LEU A 539 9.05 -30.83 -4.75
N ASP A 540 7.85 -31.42 -4.73
CA ASP A 540 7.53 -32.67 -5.43
C ASP A 540 6.47 -32.45 -6.53
N HIS A 541 6.63 -31.47 -7.35
CA HIS A 541 5.57 -30.73 -8.04
C HIS A 541 4.82 -31.43 -9.17
N ASP A 542 5.43 -32.23 -10.02
CA ASP A 542 4.76 -32.63 -11.27
C ASP A 542 3.96 -33.94 -11.15
N LYS A 543 4.37 -34.84 -10.32
CA LYS A 543 3.66 -36.11 -10.09
C LYS A 543 2.57 -35.99 -9.03
N ASP A 544 2.85 -35.25 -7.97
CA ASP A 544 1.92 -35.12 -6.84
C ASP A 544 0.66 -34.32 -7.18
N ILE A 545 0.74 -33.34 -8.07
CA ILE A 545 -0.40 -32.49 -8.42
C ILE A 545 -1.47 -33.26 -9.21
N GLU A 546 -1.05 -34.10 -10.15
CA GLU A 546 -2.01 -34.93 -10.90
C GLU A 546 -2.75 -35.89 -9.97
N HIS A 547 -2.05 -36.44 -8.99
CA HIS A 547 -2.62 -37.28 -7.95
C HIS A 547 -3.51 -36.48 -6.99
N ILE A 548 -3.10 -35.28 -6.58
CA ILE A 548 -3.90 -34.38 -5.73
C ILE A 548 -5.21 -33.99 -6.40
N LEU A 549 -5.21 -33.66 -7.70
CA LEU A 549 -6.41 -33.30 -8.42
C LEU A 549 -7.35 -34.50 -8.58
N LYS A 550 -6.84 -35.69 -8.89
CA LYS A 550 -7.63 -36.93 -8.90
C LYS A 550 -8.27 -37.21 -7.55
N PHE A 551 -7.54 -36.95 -6.48
CA PHE A 551 -8.02 -37.09 -5.11
C PHE A 551 -9.08 -36.06 -4.73
N ALA A 552 -8.85 -34.83 -4.98
CA ALA A 552 -9.80 -33.78 -4.64
C ALA A 552 -11.14 -33.89 -5.36
N LEU A 553 -11.13 -34.51 -6.54
CA LEU A 553 -12.32 -34.65 -7.40
C LEU A 553 -13.00 -36.01 -7.25
N SER A 554 -12.43 -36.97 -6.50
CA SER A 554 -13.04 -38.28 -6.27
C SER A 554 -13.98 -38.25 -5.06
N GLU A 555 -15.10 -38.95 -5.16
CA GLU A 555 -16.00 -39.20 -4.00
C GLU A 555 -15.41 -40.21 -3.00
N ASP A 556 -14.29 -40.83 -3.35
CA ASP A 556 -13.68 -41.90 -2.61
C ASP A 556 -13.04 -41.47 -1.30
N ASP A 557 -13.11 -42.26 -0.28
CA ASP A 557 -12.39 -42.11 0.98
C ASP A 557 -10.87 -42.23 0.77
N ILE A 558 -10.10 -41.62 1.67
CA ILE A 558 -8.63 -41.65 1.71
C ILE A 558 -8.04 -43.05 1.48
N LYS A 559 -8.80 -44.10 1.72
CA LYS A 559 -8.36 -45.50 1.57
C LYS A 559 -8.16 -46.00 0.14
N ILE A 560 -8.68 -45.31 -0.86
CA ILE A 560 -8.70 -45.78 -2.28
C ILE A 560 -7.66 -45.06 -3.14
N PHE A 561 -6.81 -44.25 -2.53
CA PHE A 561 -5.78 -43.52 -3.23
C PHE A 561 -4.69 -44.40 -3.82
N SER A 562 -4.15 -43.96 -5.00
CA SER A 562 -2.94 -44.55 -5.57
C SER A 562 -1.93 -44.80 -4.45
N SER A 563 -1.26 -45.96 -4.48
CA SER A 563 -0.35 -46.44 -3.45
C SER A 563 0.61 -45.38 -2.88
N ASP A 564 0.96 -44.37 -3.71
CA ASP A 564 1.91 -43.34 -3.36
C ASP A 564 1.39 -42.28 -2.37
N ILE A 565 0.07 -41.91 -2.42
CA ILE A 565 -0.51 -40.94 -1.46
C ILE A 565 -1.14 -41.68 -0.27
N SER A 566 -1.75 -42.84 -0.49
CA SER A 566 -2.31 -43.62 0.61
C SER A 566 -1.25 -44.12 1.58
N ASP A 567 -0.06 -44.44 1.08
CA ASP A 567 1.04 -44.93 1.92
C ASP A 567 1.57 -43.91 2.89
N TRP A 568 1.58 -42.62 2.54
CA TRP A 568 1.98 -41.56 3.47
C TRP A 568 0.87 -40.99 4.32
N LEU A 569 -0.38 -41.15 3.93
CA LEU A 569 -1.54 -40.74 4.72
C LEU A 569 -1.99 -41.80 5.73
N THR A 570 -1.77 -43.11 5.43
CA THR A 570 -2.33 -44.23 6.22
C THR A 570 -1.29 -44.97 7.06
N ASP A 571 -0.13 -44.40 7.31
CA ASP A 571 0.89 -45.07 8.14
C ASP A 571 0.40 -45.31 9.59
N ASN A 572 0.08 -46.55 9.86
CA ASN A 572 -0.15 -47.17 11.17
C ASN A 572 -1.30 -46.66 12.06
N ASN A 573 -2.40 -47.37 12.09
CA ASN A 573 -3.46 -47.40 13.12
C ASN A 573 -4.33 -46.18 13.33
N CYS A 574 -4.11 -45.05 12.68
CA CYS A 574 -5.00 -43.89 12.74
C CYS A 574 -5.97 -43.91 11.56
N LYS A 575 -7.28 -43.82 11.83
CA LYS A 575 -8.30 -43.69 10.79
C LYS A 575 -8.84 -42.28 10.83
N PRO A 576 -8.49 -41.42 9.84
CA PRO A 576 -9.12 -40.12 9.74
C PRO A 576 -10.63 -40.33 9.53
N ASP A 577 -11.42 -39.50 10.19
CA ASP A 577 -12.85 -39.43 9.91
C ASP A 577 -13.09 -38.69 8.54
N LYS A 578 -14.33 -38.75 8.07
CA LYS A 578 -14.68 -38.11 6.77
C LYS A 578 -14.40 -36.61 6.80
N THR A 579 -14.68 -35.95 7.91
CA THR A 579 -14.49 -34.49 8.07
C THR A 579 -13.03 -34.11 7.95
N PHE A 580 -12.14 -34.78 8.64
CA PHE A 580 -10.70 -34.54 8.55
C PHE A 580 -10.13 -34.88 7.17
N SER A 581 -10.66 -35.89 6.51
CA SER A 581 -10.36 -36.22 5.10
C SER A 581 -10.73 -35.09 4.17
N ASP A 582 -11.91 -34.51 4.32
CA ASP A 582 -12.38 -33.37 3.54
C ASP A 582 -11.50 -32.12 3.75
N HIS A 583 -11.05 -31.91 4.99
CA HIS A 583 -10.09 -30.83 5.31
C HIS A 583 -8.74 -31.01 4.61
N ILE A 584 -8.23 -32.24 4.58
CA ILE A 584 -6.98 -32.55 3.86
C ILE A 584 -7.16 -32.31 2.35
N LYS A 585 -8.26 -32.76 1.76
CA LYS A 585 -8.57 -32.55 0.34
C LYS A 585 -8.57 -31.06 -0.02
N LEU A 586 -9.30 -30.26 0.75
CA LEU A 586 -9.37 -28.83 0.54
C LEU A 586 -7.99 -28.16 0.67
N TYR A 587 -7.23 -28.50 1.72
CA TYR A 587 -5.89 -27.99 1.92
C TYR A 587 -4.97 -28.30 0.73
N LEU A 588 -4.94 -29.55 0.27
CA LEU A 588 -4.05 -29.98 -0.82
C LEU A 588 -4.34 -29.23 -2.12
N VAL A 589 -5.63 -29.01 -2.44
CA VAL A 589 -6.03 -28.24 -3.63
C VAL A 589 -5.61 -26.78 -3.50
N VAL A 590 -5.82 -26.16 -2.33
CA VAL A 590 -5.42 -24.78 -2.08
C VAL A 590 -3.89 -24.63 -2.13
N ALA A 591 -3.15 -25.60 -1.58
CA ALA A 591 -1.69 -25.60 -1.63
C ALA A 591 -1.16 -25.75 -3.05
N ALA A 592 -1.74 -26.62 -3.85
CA ALA A 592 -1.42 -26.77 -5.27
C ALA A 592 -1.67 -25.47 -6.03
N PHE A 593 -2.79 -24.80 -5.78
CA PHE A 593 -3.11 -23.51 -6.40
C PHE A 593 -2.10 -22.41 -6.01
N ASP A 594 -1.77 -22.29 -4.72
CA ASP A 594 -0.76 -21.33 -4.24
C ASP A 594 0.59 -21.56 -4.96
N ASN A 595 1.04 -22.79 -5.09
CA ASN A 595 2.27 -23.12 -5.76
C ASN A 595 2.25 -22.75 -7.25
N TYR A 596 1.16 -23.02 -7.96
CA TYR A 596 1.02 -22.64 -9.37
C TYR A 596 1.02 -21.14 -9.58
N ILE A 597 0.32 -20.39 -8.72
CA ILE A 597 0.31 -18.92 -8.79
C ILE A 597 1.72 -18.36 -8.62
N ARG A 598 2.53 -18.92 -7.72
CA ARG A 598 3.92 -18.50 -7.52
C ARG A 598 4.78 -18.81 -8.74
N GLU A 599 4.67 -20.00 -9.31
CA GLU A 599 5.42 -20.36 -10.52
C GLU A 599 5.02 -19.53 -11.73
N ILE A 600 3.75 -19.26 -11.90
CA ILE A 600 3.26 -18.39 -12.98
C ILE A 600 3.79 -16.98 -12.79
N SER A 601 3.77 -16.44 -11.56
CA SER A 601 4.30 -15.12 -11.25
C SER A 601 5.77 -15.00 -11.64
N ASP A 602 6.59 -16.00 -11.31
CA ASP A 602 8.00 -16.00 -11.65
C ASP A 602 8.24 -16.14 -13.17
N SER A 603 7.39 -16.89 -13.86
CA SER A 603 7.48 -17.13 -15.30
C SER A 603 6.86 -16.01 -16.15
N TYR A 604 5.93 -15.24 -15.59
CA TYR A 604 5.22 -14.16 -16.31
C TYR A 604 6.16 -13.05 -16.80
N LEU A 605 7.30 -12.87 -16.15
CA LEU A 605 8.34 -11.92 -16.57
C LEU A 605 8.89 -12.24 -17.98
N PHE A 606 8.91 -13.50 -18.35
CA PHE A 606 9.48 -13.97 -19.61
C PHE A 606 8.46 -13.99 -20.77
N LEU A 607 7.20 -13.64 -20.52
CA LEU A 607 6.22 -13.51 -21.59
C LEU A 607 6.55 -12.32 -22.50
N PRO A 608 6.34 -12.45 -23.81
CA PRO A 608 6.35 -11.33 -24.73
C PRO A 608 5.39 -10.24 -24.29
N TYR A 609 5.78 -8.97 -24.52
CA TYR A 609 4.97 -7.80 -24.13
C TYR A 609 3.55 -7.86 -24.70
N GLU A 610 3.38 -8.39 -25.90
CA GLU A 610 2.11 -8.56 -26.60
C GLU A 610 1.09 -9.42 -25.83
N ARG A 611 1.57 -10.30 -24.97
CA ARG A 611 0.75 -11.17 -24.12
C ARG A 611 0.56 -10.66 -22.69
N LYS A 612 1.27 -9.59 -22.30
CA LYS A 612 1.16 -8.95 -20.97
C LYS A 612 0.02 -7.94 -20.88
N THR A 613 -0.96 -8.02 -21.74
CA THR A 613 -1.93 -6.97 -22.00
C THR A 613 -3.12 -6.95 -21.05
N GLN A 614 -3.29 -7.97 -20.24
CA GLN A 614 -4.37 -7.99 -19.26
C GLN A 614 -3.88 -7.41 -17.92
N GLN A 615 -4.27 -6.16 -17.67
CA GLN A 615 -3.76 -5.36 -16.55
C GLN A 615 -4.00 -6.03 -15.18
N GLU A 616 -5.16 -6.64 -14.98
CA GLU A 616 -5.51 -7.30 -13.72
C GLU A 616 -4.62 -8.51 -13.42
N LEU A 617 -4.31 -9.33 -14.44
CA LEU A 617 -3.36 -10.42 -14.32
C LEU A 617 -1.94 -9.91 -14.05
N THR A 618 -1.53 -8.83 -14.74
CA THR A 618 -0.21 -8.23 -14.59
C THR A 618 -0.04 -7.66 -13.18
N ASP A 619 -1.02 -6.96 -12.67
CA ASP A 619 -0.98 -6.36 -11.34
C ASP A 619 -0.93 -7.43 -10.24
N PHE A 620 -1.67 -8.51 -10.41
CA PHE A 620 -1.69 -9.60 -9.44
C PHE A 620 -0.47 -10.54 -9.54
N LEU A 621 0.04 -10.81 -10.73
CA LEU A 621 1.19 -11.69 -10.95
C LEU A 621 2.56 -11.01 -10.78
N SER A 622 2.61 -9.77 -10.33
CA SER A 622 3.79 -9.06 -9.81
C SER A 622 4.81 -8.49 -10.80
N THR A 623 4.57 -8.48 -12.07
CA THR A 623 5.52 -7.82 -12.99
C THR A 623 5.65 -6.32 -12.70
N ARG A 624 4.57 -5.72 -12.17
CA ARG A 624 4.51 -4.31 -11.78
C ARG A 624 5.43 -3.98 -10.61
N PHE A 625 5.52 -4.87 -9.62
CA PHE A 625 6.21 -4.59 -8.33
C PHE A 625 7.64 -5.13 -8.25
N THR A 626 8.11 -5.88 -9.24
CA THR A 626 9.45 -6.52 -9.19
C THR A 626 10.59 -5.53 -8.94
N ALA A 627 10.51 -4.34 -9.55
CA ALA A 627 11.56 -3.34 -9.37
C ALA A 627 11.52 -2.70 -7.98
N GLN A 628 10.32 -2.47 -7.42
CA GLN A 628 10.12 -1.96 -6.06
C GLN A 628 10.53 -2.99 -5.01
N GLN A 629 10.22 -4.26 -5.25
CA GLN A 629 10.62 -5.37 -4.37
C GLN A 629 12.15 -5.52 -4.25
N LYS A 630 12.90 -5.07 -5.24
CA LYS A 630 14.37 -5.02 -5.18
C LYS A 630 14.93 -3.87 -4.33
N ILE A 631 14.08 -2.93 -3.92
CA ILE A 631 14.46 -1.75 -3.14
C ILE A 631 13.90 -1.83 -1.73
N LEU A 632 12.60 -2.15 -1.62
CA LEU A 632 11.88 -2.19 -0.36
C LEU A 632 12.09 -3.51 0.37
N PRO A 633 11.97 -3.52 1.71
CA PRO A 633 11.86 -4.78 2.44
C PRO A 633 10.67 -5.59 1.92
N SER A 634 10.88 -6.89 1.78
CA SER A 634 9.78 -7.80 1.46
C SER A 634 8.72 -7.80 2.55
N SER A 635 7.50 -8.21 2.23
CA SER A 635 6.47 -8.46 3.24
C SER A 635 7.01 -9.31 4.39
N ALA A 636 6.69 -8.93 5.61
CA ALA A 636 7.10 -9.70 6.80
C ALA A 636 6.53 -11.13 6.82
N MET A 637 5.42 -11.37 6.13
CA MET A 637 4.87 -12.71 5.90
C MET A 637 5.55 -13.46 4.74
N GLY A 638 6.52 -12.82 4.08
CA GLY A 638 7.02 -13.28 2.78
C GLY A 638 5.93 -13.18 1.75
N ASN A 639 6.04 -13.30 0.52
CA ASN A 639 4.98 -13.18 -0.47
C ASN A 639 3.66 -13.83 0.02
N LEU A 640 2.98 -13.18 0.97
CA LEU A 640 1.72 -13.65 1.49
C LEU A 640 0.72 -13.72 0.35
N PHE A 641 0.30 -14.95 0.05
CA PHE A 641 -0.79 -15.22 -0.88
C PHE A 641 -1.95 -15.80 -0.08
N GLY A 642 -3.16 -15.39 -0.41
CA GLY A 642 -4.34 -15.92 0.24
C GLY A 642 -5.61 -15.66 -0.54
N MET A 643 -6.70 -16.14 0.01
CA MET A 643 -8.03 -16.09 -0.56
C MET A 643 -9.04 -15.64 0.50
N LYS A 644 -10.11 -14.99 0.05
CA LYS A 644 -11.27 -14.64 0.85
C LYS A 644 -12.53 -14.99 0.07
N ASN A 645 -13.45 -15.71 0.66
CA ASN A 645 -14.77 -15.93 0.07
C ASN A 645 -15.70 -14.79 0.52
N ASP A 646 -15.89 -13.83 -0.38
CA ASP A 646 -16.78 -12.69 -0.16
C ASP A 646 -18.20 -13.03 -0.63
N PRO A 647 -19.24 -12.83 0.19
CA PRO A 647 -20.61 -13.19 -0.17
C PRO A 647 -21.14 -12.47 -1.41
N GLN A 648 -20.68 -11.24 -1.68
CA GLN A 648 -21.15 -10.43 -2.80
C GLN A 648 -20.24 -10.50 -4.03
N LYS A 649 -18.91 -10.59 -3.80
CA LYS A 649 -17.88 -10.52 -4.84
C LYS A 649 -17.33 -11.89 -5.24
N GLY A 650 -17.74 -12.96 -4.56
CA GLY A 650 -17.19 -14.29 -4.76
C GLY A 650 -15.80 -14.45 -4.17
N LEU A 651 -15.01 -15.38 -4.70
CA LEU A 651 -13.67 -15.67 -4.22
C LEU A 651 -12.69 -14.58 -4.68
N ILE A 652 -12.02 -13.94 -3.73
CA ILE A 652 -11.01 -12.89 -3.96
C ILE A 652 -9.62 -13.44 -3.64
N LEU A 653 -8.69 -13.23 -4.54
CA LEU A 653 -7.27 -13.48 -4.35
C LEU A 653 -6.58 -12.23 -3.85
N TYR A 654 -5.57 -12.36 -2.98
CA TYR A 654 -4.75 -11.24 -2.54
C TYR A 654 -3.29 -11.65 -2.37
N ARG A 655 -2.38 -10.65 -2.45
CA ARG A 655 -0.96 -10.86 -2.28
C ARG A 655 -0.30 -9.62 -1.69
N GLN A 656 0.56 -9.80 -0.68
CA GLN A 656 1.37 -8.72 -0.13
C GLN A 656 2.81 -8.84 -0.65
N TYR A 657 3.29 -7.81 -1.33
CA TYR A 657 4.60 -7.82 -2.01
C TYR A 657 5.72 -7.22 -1.18
N ALA A 658 5.47 -6.12 -0.50
CA ALA A 658 6.49 -5.38 0.23
C ALA A 658 5.93 -4.79 1.52
N PHE A 659 6.83 -4.40 2.40
CA PHE A 659 6.56 -3.60 3.58
C PHE A 659 6.45 -2.13 3.12
N GLY A 660 5.24 -1.73 2.71
CA GLY A 660 4.99 -0.53 1.91
C GLY A 660 5.44 0.76 2.58
N ARG A 661 5.10 0.95 3.88
CA ARG A 661 5.43 2.15 4.65
C ARG A 661 6.93 2.44 4.74
N ALA A 662 7.78 1.42 4.58
CA ALA A 662 9.23 1.59 4.53
C ALA A 662 9.71 2.53 3.41
N LEU A 663 8.89 2.73 2.36
CA LEU A 663 9.20 3.71 1.34
C LEU A 663 9.25 5.13 1.91
N MET A 664 8.44 5.43 2.91
CA MET A 664 8.35 6.74 3.56
C MET A 664 9.29 6.82 4.78
N ASP A 665 9.10 5.93 5.74
CA ASP A 665 9.74 6.00 7.05
C ASP A 665 11.15 5.42 7.10
N ARG A 666 11.61 4.78 6.00
CA ARG A 666 12.97 4.25 5.82
C ARG A 666 13.68 4.81 4.58
N MET A 667 13.11 5.82 3.92
CA MET A 667 13.63 6.37 2.67
C MET A 667 15.12 6.76 2.73
N PRO A 668 15.66 7.42 3.76
CA PRO A 668 17.09 7.74 3.83
C PRO A 668 17.99 6.51 3.74
N TRP A 669 17.54 5.34 4.23
CA TRP A 669 18.27 4.08 4.29
C TRP A 669 17.99 3.13 3.12
N LEU A 670 17.03 3.43 2.25
CA LEU A 670 16.80 2.65 1.03
C LEU A 670 17.98 2.72 0.06
N ARG A 671 18.91 3.62 0.29
CA ARG A 671 20.19 3.70 -0.35
C ARG A 671 21.29 3.91 0.69
N LEU A 672 22.30 3.05 0.69
CA LEU A 672 23.44 3.12 1.59
C LEU A 672 24.73 3.46 0.82
N THR A 673 25.71 4.08 1.48
CA THR A 673 27.09 4.16 1.00
C THR A 673 27.80 2.82 1.18
N ASP A 674 28.97 2.66 0.62
CA ASP A 674 29.78 1.44 0.76
C ASP A 674 30.13 1.12 2.21
N GLU A 675 30.17 2.15 3.07
CA GLU A 675 30.38 2.07 4.53
C GLU A 675 29.07 1.80 5.30
N GLY A 676 27.95 1.63 4.60
CA GLY A 676 26.64 1.36 5.20
C GLY A 676 25.92 2.59 5.77
N GLN A 677 26.40 3.82 5.46
CA GLN A 677 25.73 5.04 5.92
C GLN A 677 24.52 5.39 5.02
N PRO A 678 23.47 6.02 5.56
CA PRO A 678 22.32 6.43 4.77
C PRO A 678 22.72 7.46 3.71
N ALA A 679 22.33 7.20 2.46
CA ALA A 679 22.63 8.04 1.29
C ALA A 679 21.34 8.46 0.52
N GLY A 680 20.19 8.10 1.01
CA GLY A 680 18.90 8.56 0.50
C GLY A 680 18.59 10.01 0.92
N PRO A 681 17.49 10.66 0.46
CA PRO A 681 17.13 12.04 0.77
C PRO A 681 16.79 12.25 2.25
N ASN A 682 16.89 13.49 2.72
CA ASN A 682 16.20 13.86 3.94
C ASN A 682 14.69 13.77 3.74
N VAL A 683 13.98 13.48 4.81
CA VAL A 683 12.50 13.31 4.79
C VAL A 683 11.89 14.20 5.86
N LEU A 684 10.87 14.96 5.49
CA LEU A 684 9.99 15.67 6.39
C LEU A 684 8.59 15.05 6.32
N LEU A 685 8.11 14.55 7.44
CA LEU A 685 6.77 14.00 7.60
C LEU A 685 5.88 15.07 8.21
N LEU A 686 4.76 15.37 7.54
CA LEU A 686 3.77 16.35 7.97
C LEU A 686 2.41 15.67 8.13
N SER A 687 1.76 15.85 9.27
CA SER A 687 0.36 15.46 9.46
C SER A 687 -0.24 16.14 10.71
N GLY A 688 -1.57 16.11 10.81
CA GLY A 688 -2.32 16.54 12.01
C GLY A 688 -2.67 15.38 12.95
N SER A 689 -2.56 14.15 12.49
CA SER A 689 -3.01 12.93 13.18
C SER A 689 -2.02 11.77 13.13
N SER A 690 -0.80 12.00 12.66
CA SER A 690 0.22 10.95 12.58
C SER A 690 0.73 10.46 13.94
N TRP A 691 0.42 11.16 15.00
CA TRP A 691 0.77 10.77 16.36
C TRP A 691 -0.49 10.37 17.15
N ALA A 692 -0.97 9.15 16.93
CA ALA A 692 -2.11 8.55 17.62
C ALA A 692 -1.65 7.22 18.24
N ASP A 693 -1.23 7.27 19.50
CA ASP A 693 -0.61 6.12 20.16
C ASP A 693 -1.57 4.93 20.20
N GLY A 694 -1.09 3.72 19.83
CA GLY A 694 -1.91 2.51 19.73
C GLY A 694 -2.58 2.30 18.37
N CYS A 695 -2.70 3.30 17.51
CA CYS A 695 -3.23 3.12 16.17
C CYS A 695 -2.22 2.43 15.25
N LEU A 696 -2.56 1.25 14.74
CA LEU A 696 -1.64 0.47 13.90
C LEU A 696 -1.57 0.95 12.45
N GLN A 697 -2.60 1.66 11.99
CA GLN A 697 -2.68 2.14 10.62
C GLN A 697 -2.14 3.56 10.44
N TYR A 698 -2.48 4.46 11.35
CA TYR A 698 -2.24 5.90 11.21
C TYR A 698 -1.07 6.42 12.06
N HIS A 699 -0.72 5.75 13.15
CA HIS A 699 0.44 6.16 13.94
C HIS A 699 1.73 5.98 13.14
N VAL A 700 2.48 7.07 12.95
CA VAL A 700 3.81 7.04 12.33
C VAL A 700 4.86 6.80 13.39
N ASN A 701 5.54 5.67 13.30
CA ASN A 701 6.47 5.20 14.32
C ASN A 701 7.86 5.87 14.24
N VAL A 702 7.85 7.16 13.89
CA VAL A 702 9.03 8.06 13.91
C VAL A 702 8.84 9.06 15.02
N PRO A 703 9.78 9.19 15.96
CA PRO A 703 9.66 10.12 17.07
C PRO A 703 9.34 11.54 16.60
N VAL A 704 8.39 12.18 17.26
CA VAL A 704 8.02 13.57 16.97
C VAL A 704 9.19 14.48 17.38
N LYS A 705 9.70 15.25 16.43
CA LYS A 705 10.80 16.21 16.67
C LYS A 705 10.30 17.63 16.76
N TYR A 706 9.23 17.94 16.04
CA TYR A 706 8.64 19.27 16.05
C TYR A 706 7.12 19.20 16.15
N LEU A 707 6.56 20.22 16.79
CA LEU A 707 5.13 20.50 16.83
C LEU A 707 4.87 21.86 16.21
N LEU A 708 3.75 21.99 15.46
CA LEU A 708 3.27 23.27 14.97
C LEU A 708 1.95 23.59 15.68
N GLU A 709 1.97 24.61 16.51
CA GLU A 709 0.84 25.03 17.33
C GLU A 709 0.13 26.22 16.69
N ALA A 710 -1.18 26.20 16.68
CA ALA A 710 -2.00 27.29 16.22
C ALA A 710 -2.07 28.43 17.26
N GLU A 711 -2.48 29.63 16.87
CA GLU A 711 -2.71 30.78 17.72
C GLU A 711 -3.64 30.44 18.88
N GLU A 712 -3.45 31.15 20.01
CA GLU A 712 -4.19 30.89 21.23
C GLU A 712 -5.70 31.11 21.09
N TRP A 713 -6.13 32.12 20.33
CA TRP A 713 -7.56 32.36 20.11
C TRP A 713 -8.21 31.19 19.32
N LYS A 714 -7.50 30.60 18.33
CA LYS A 714 -7.99 29.42 17.61
C LYS A 714 -8.10 28.22 18.55
N ARG A 715 -7.12 28.06 19.43
CA ARG A 715 -7.15 26.98 20.42
C ARG A 715 -8.36 27.12 21.35
N ARG A 716 -8.64 28.36 21.83
CA ARG A 716 -9.83 28.65 22.64
C ARG A 716 -11.12 28.32 21.87
N LYS A 717 -11.23 28.73 20.61
CA LYS A 717 -12.40 28.41 19.78
C LYS A 717 -12.60 26.90 19.61
N ILE A 718 -11.54 26.14 19.45
CA ILE A 718 -11.61 24.67 19.39
C ILE A 718 -12.07 24.09 20.73
N ALA A 719 -11.57 24.61 21.86
CA ALA A 719 -12.01 24.19 23.20
C ALA A 719 -13.47 24.57 23.53
N GLU A 720 -13.99 25.62 22.89
CA GLU A 720 -15.38 26.05 22.99
C GLU A 720 -16.34 25.22 22.10
N SER A 721 -15.82 24.31 21.26
CA SER A 721 -16.63 23.47 20.37
C SER A 721 -17.61 22.62 21.17
N LYS A 722 -18.81 22.43 20.64
CA LYS A 722 -19.83 21.57 21.25
C LYS A 722 -19.77 20.17 20.65
N MET A 723 -19.60 19.17 21.49
CA MET A 723 -19.60 17.74 21.13
C MET A 723 -20.84 17.11 21.78
N ILE A 724 -21.89 16.84 20.99
CA ILE A 724 -23.22 16.52 21.49
C ILE A 724 -23.62 15.10 21.11
N ASP A 725 -23.93 14.27 22.13
CA ASP A 725 -24.54 12.96 21.88
C ASP A 725 -26.06 13.11 21.87
N LEU A 726 -26.74 12.80 20.78
CA LEU A 726 -28.16 12.94 20.61
C LEU A 726 -29.00 11.83 21.30
N GLY A 727 -28.37 10.91 21.98
CA GLY A 727 -29.01 9.91 22.83
C GLY A 727 -30.02 8.99 22.11
N THR A 728 -29.90 8.83 20.79
CA THR A 728 -30.79 7.91 20.07
C THR A 728 -30.42 6.46 20.46
N ALA A 729 -31.41 5.69 20.88
CA ALA A 729 -31.20 4.28 21.21
C ALA A 729 -31.08 3.39 19.95
N ILE A 730 -31.21 3.97 18.77
CA ILE A 730 -31.24 3.24 17.49
C ILE A 730 -29.80 3.00 17.02
N ARG A 731 -29.48 1.76 16.74
CA ARG A 731 -28.15 1.35 16.26
C ARG A 731 -28.18 1.14 14.76
N VAL A 732 -27.48 1.95 14.01
CA VAL A 732 -27.26 1.80 12.57
C VAL A 732 -26.03 0.94 12.33
N SER A 733 -24.92 1.32 12.95
CA SER A 733 -23.67 0.55 12.85
C SER A 733 -23.77 -0.76 13.63
N GLY A 734 -23.51 -1.86 12.93
CA GLY A 734 -23.56 -3.23 13.50
C GLY A 734 -24.94 -3.89 13.44
N SER A 735 -25.96 -3.27 12.85
CA SER A 735 -27.25 -3.91 12.51
C SER A 735 -27.12 -4.76 11.23
N GLY A 736 -28.07 -5.66 11.01
CA GLY A 736 -28.18 -6.44 9.77
C GLY A 736 -28.36 -5.56 8.52
N SER A 737 -28.00 -6.09 7.35
CA SER A 737 -28.07 -5.31 6.10
C SER A 737 -29.48 -4.83 5.76
N GLU A 738 -30.52 -5.61 6.08
CA GLU A 738 -31.92 -5.26 5.83
C GLU A 738 -32.46 -4.22 6.80
N GLU A 739 -32.06 -4.28 8.07
CA GLU A 739 -32.49 -3.33 9.11
C GLU A 739 -31.75 -1.99 9.06
N ARG A 740 -30.62 -1.95 8.37
CA ARG A 740 -29.67 -0.83 8.44
C ARG A 740 -30.21 0.45 7.79
N GLU A 741 -30.89 0.32 6.66
CA GLU A 741 -31.53 1.46 5.99
C GLU A 741 -32.72 2.00 6.78
N GLU A 742 -33.52 1.10 7.37
CA GLU A 742 -34.64 1.47 8.23
C GLU A 742 -34.15 2.19 9.48
N ASN A 743 -33.15 1.64 10.17
CA ASN A 743 -32.55 2.27 11.35
C ASN A 743 -31.95 3.65 11.03
N LEU A 744 -31.32 3.82 9.86
CA LEU A 744 -30.76 5.10 9.43
C LEU A 744 -31.88 6.14 9.25
N THR A 745 -33.00 5.78 8.62
CA THR A 745 -34.10 6.69 8.42
C THR A 745 -34.81 7.05 9.73
N GLU A 746 -34.91 6.10 10.67
CA GLU A 746 -35.46 6.33 12.02
C GLU A 746 -34.57 7.27 12.85
N VAL A 747 -33.23 7.13 12.77
CA VAL A 747 -32.29 8.06 13.41
C VAL A 747 -32.52 9.48 12.86
N ILE A 748 -32.54 9.64 11.54
CA ILE A 748 -32.76 10.94 10.89
C ILE A 748 -34.09 11.56 11.38
N LYS A 749 -35.16 10.77 11.42
CA LYS A 749 -36.49 11.24 11.88
C LYS A 749 -36.45 11.76 13.32
N LYS A 750 -35.76 11.04 14.22
CA LYS A 750 -35.65 11.45 15.63
C LYS A 750 -34.88 12.75 15.83
N ILE A 751 -33.87 13.01 15.01
CA ILE A 751 -32.98 14.17 15.16
C ILE A 751 -33.42 15.34 14.27
N MET A 752 -34.56 15.26 13.61
CA MET A 752 -34.97 16.24 12.60
C MET A 752 -35.09 17.66 13.18
N GLY A 753 -35.58 17.80 14.41
CA GLY A 753 -35.67 19.10 15.09
C GLY A 753 -34.27 19.73 15.30
N THR A 754 -33.24 18.93 15.63
CA THR A 754 -31.88 19.43 15.74
C THR A 754 -31.31 19.82 14.40
N ILE A 755 -31.58 19.06 13.33
CA ILE A 755 -31.16 19.39 11.96
C ILE A 755 -31.76 20.74 11.52
N GLU A 756 -33.08 20.95 11.75
CA GLU A 756 -33.75 22.19 11.40
C GLU A 756 -33.23 23.38 12.22
N ALA A 757 -32.90 23.18 13.49
CA ALA A 757 -32.28 24.22 14.32
C ALA A 757 -30.92 24.63 13.78
N GLU A 758 -30.09 23.64 13.40
CA GLU A 758 -28.76 23.89 12.80
C GLU A 758 -28.85 24.57 11.43
N LEU A 759 -29.84 24.25 10.61
CA LEU A 759 -30.07 24.91 9.32
C LEU A 759 -30.45 26.41 9.41
N ARG A 760 -30.84 26.87 10.60
CA ARG A 760 -31.07 28.30 10.89
C ARG A 760 -29.80 29.03 11.31
N SER A 761 -28.71 28.27 11.64
CA SER A 761 -27.42 28.84 12.03
C SER A 761 -26.54 29.12 10.80
N GLU A 762 -25.42 29.84 11.00
CA GLU A 762 -24.46 30.07 9.95
C GLU A 762 -23.72 28.78 9.54
N GLY A 763 -23.54 28.60 8.25
CA GLY A 763 -22.80 27.50 7.66
C GLY A 763 -23.69 26.34 7.20
N LYS A 764 -23.12 25.53 6.30
CA LYS A 764 -23.76 24.32 5.79
C LYS A 764 -23.56 23.15 6.75
N LEU A 765 -24.36 22.09 6.59
CA LEU A 765 -24.25 20.90 7.42
C LEU A 765 -23.50 19.77 6.72
N LEU A 766 -22.67 19.07 7.46
CA LEU A 766 -22.00 17.85 6.99
C LEU A 766 -22.58 16.63 7.73
N MET A 767 -23.06 15.64 7.00
CA MET A 767 -23.57 14.39 7.56
C MET A 767 -22.71 13.20 7.16
N ILE A 768 -22.33 12.42 8.14
CA ILE A 768 -21.38 11.31 8.00
C ILE A 768 -22.08 9.97 8.09
N VAL A 769 -21.83 9.14 7.08
CA VAL A 769 -22.25 7.73 6.99
C VAL A 769 -21.08 6.83 6.63
N ASN A 770 -21.27 5.50 6.46
CA ASN A 770 -20.16 4.58 6.15
C ASN A 770 -20.05 4.19 4.68
N SER A 771 -21.10 4.36 3.88
CA SER A 771 -21.10 3.96 2.47
C SER A 771 -21.81 4.98 1.57
N TYR A 772 -21.55 4.91 0.26
CA TYR A 772 -22.23 5.74 -0.73
C TYR A 772 -23.73 5.41 -0.84
N SER A 773 -24.13 4.14 -0.66
CA SER A 773 -25.55 3.77 -0.62
C SER A 773 -26.26 4.38 0.58
N GLU A 774 -25.64 4.36 1.77
CA GLU A 774 -26.19 5.04 2.95
C GLU A 774 -26.28 6.56 2.73
N ALA A 775 -25.30 7.17 2.04
CA ALA A 775 -25.35 8.60 1.73
C ALA A 775 -26.54 8.93 0.82
N GLN A 776 -26.79 8.12 -0.18
CA GLN A 776 -27.93 8.28 -1.08
C GLN A 776 -29.26 8.06 -0.36
N THR A 777 -29.38 7.00 0.45
CA THR A 777 -30.58 6.74 1.28
C THR A 777 -30.87 7.91 2.21
N ALA A 778 -29.87 8.41 2.94
CA ALA A 778 -30.01 9.52 3.87
C ALA A 778 -30.41 10.82 3.14
N ALA A 779 -29.74 11.15 2.02
CA ALA A 779 -30.05 12.36 1.25
C ALA A 779 -31.46 12.32 0.65
N ASN A 780 -31.88 11.19 0.09
CA ASN A 780 -33.21 11.00 -0.46
C ASN A 780 -34.29 11.11 0.62
N TYR A 781 -34.03 10.60 1.82
CA TYR A 781 -34.98 10.68 2.93
C TYR A 781 -35.07 12.09 3.47
N LEU A 782 -33.96 12.79 3.69
CA LEU A 782 -33.88 14.17 4.13
C LEU A 782 -34.58 15.11 3.13
N ASN A 783 -34.37 14.98 1.82
CA ASN A 783 -35.03 15.79 0.81
C ASN A 783 -36.56 15.63 0.81
N ARG A 784 -37.09 14.52 1.33
CA ARG A 784 -38.55 14.32 1.50
C ARG A 784 -39.08 14.97 2.77
N LEU A 785 -38.28 15.08 3.83
CA LEU A 785 -38.68 15.63 5.11
C LEU A 785 -38.51 17.14 5.18
N LEU A 786 -37.46 17.68 4.54
CA LEU A 786 -37.16 19.10 4.58
C LEU A 786 -38.21 19.91 3.79
N SER A 787 -38.76 20.88 4.45
CA SER A 787 -39.64 21.92 3.89
C SER A 787 -38.83 23.21 3.71
N ASN A 788 -39.40 24.22 3.05
CA ASN A 788 -38.80 25.56 2.94
C ASN A 788 -37.61 25.75 1.97
N GLY A 789 -37.54 24.93 0.92
CA GLY A 789 -36.55 25.13 -0.14
C GLY A 789 -35.11 24.75 0.22
N LYS A 790 -34.89 24.07 1.36
CA LYS A 790 -33.62 23.52 1.76
C LYS A 790 -33.35 22.23 1.01
N THR A 791 -32.12 22.04 0.53
CA THR A 791 -31.73 20.90 -0.31
C THR A 791 -30.56 20.14 0.25
N VAL A 792 -30.51 18.83 -0.06
CA VAL A 792 -29.50 17.92 0.40
C VAL A 792 -28.81 17.30 -0.81
N ALA A 793 -27.49 17.31 -0.82
CA ALA A 793 -26.72 16.60 -1.81
C ALA A 793 -25.92 15.46 -1.18
N CYS A 794 -25.79 14.34 -1.89
CA CYS A 794 -24.95 13.23 -1.46
C CYS A 794 -23.70 13.10 -2.33
N MET A 795 -22.60 12.71 -1.67
CA MET A 795 -21.38 12.38 -2.36
C MET A 795 -21.54 11.08 -3.14
N CYS A 796 -21.21 11.07 -4.43
CA CYS A 796 -21.26 9.89 -5.29
C CYS A 796 -19.86 9.50 -5.81
N ARG A 797 -19.77 8.28 -6.36
CA ARG A 797 -18.59 7.84 -7.10
C ARG A 797 -18.63 8.41 -8.51
N GLU A 798 -17.46 8.65 -9.09
CA GLU A 798 -17.33 9.16 -10.45
C GLU A 798 -17.88 8.22 -11.55
N ALA A 799 -18.17 6.96 -11.20
CA ALA A 799 -18.73 5.95 -12.10
C ALA A 799 -20.25 5.80 -11.99
N ASP A 800 -20.89 6.46 -11.02
CA ASP A 800 -22.32 6.34 -10.80
C ASP A 800 -23.11 7.21 -11.79
N GLU A 801 -24.36 6.86 -12.08
CA GLU A 801 -25.25 7.73 -12.84
C GLU A 801 -25.50 9.01 -12.03
N PHE A 802 -25.28 10.16 -12.67
CA PHE A 802 -25.33 11.46 -12.04
C PHE A 802 -26.76 12.02 -11.97
N ASP A 803 -27.18 12.44 -10.80
CA ASP A 803 -28.44 13.12 -10.53
C ASP A 803 -28.15 14.54 -9.97
N GLU A 804 -29.08 15.48 -10.10
CA GLU A 804 -28.94 16.88 -9.65
C GLU A 804 -28.60 17.01 -8.14
N ASN A 805 -28.96 16.00 -7.34
CA ASN A 805 -28.70 15.95 -5.90
C ASN A 805 -27.38 15.21 -5.56
N MET A 806 -26.53 14.92 -6.55
CA MET A 806 -25.27 14.22 -6.36
C MET A 806 -24.10 15.16 -6.59
N ILE A 807 -23.05 15.02 -5.79
CA ILE A 807 -21.79 15.74 -5.93
C ILE A 807 -20.69 14.73 -6.20
N LEU A 808 -19.97 14.94 -7.30
CA LEU A 808 -18.81 14.14 -7.61
C LEU A 808 -17.70 14.39 -6.58
N ARG A 809 -16.98 13.33 -6.27
CA ARG A 809 -15.85 13.42 -5.35
C ARG A 809 -14.82 14.49 -5.76
N SER A 810 -14.63 14.75 -7.05
CA SER A 810 -13.75 15.77 -7.60
C SER A 810 -14.23 17.21 -7.36
N GLU A 811 -15.55 17.42 -7.12
CA GLU A 811 -16.18 18.75 -6.99
C GLU A 811 -16.41 19.17 -5.55
N ILE A 812 -16.11 18.32 -4.57
CA ILE A 812 -16.36 18.57 -3.15
C ILE A 812 -15.68 19.83 -2.64
N ALA A 813 -14.52 20.18 -3.16
CA ALA A 813 -13.81 21.39 -2.75
C ALA A 813 -14.64 22.67 -3.01
N ASP A 814 -15.47 22.67 -4.06
CA ASP A 814 -16.33 23.77 -4.46
C ASP A 814 -17.73 23.71 -3.79
N PHE A 815 -17.93 22.83 -2.80
CA PHE A 815 -19.24 22.70 -2.13
C PHE A 815 -19.72 23.98 -1.45
N SER A 816 -18.84 24.88 -1.06
CA SER A 816 -19.21 26.20 -0.54
C SER A 816 -20.12 26.97 -1.51
N ASP A 817 -19.84 26.88 -2.81
CA ASP A 817 -20.60 27.57 -3.87
C ASP A 817 -21.79 26.73 -4.39
N HIS A 818 -21.95 25.48 -3.94
CA HIS A 818 -23.06 24.60 -4.33
C HIS A 818 -24.37 25.07 -3.70
N SER A 819 -25.51 24.84 -4.38
CA SER A 819 -26.85 25.26 -3.90
C SER A 819 -27.36 24.49 -2.67
N ALA A 820 -26.87 23.25 -2.43
CA ALA A 820 -27.31 22.43 -1.32
C ALA A 820 -26.83 22.98 0.04
N ASP A 821 -27.70 22.86 1.04
CA ASP A 821 -27.46 23.27 2.43
C ASP A 821 -26.81 22.14 3.25
N ILE A 822 -27.06 20.89 2.88
CA ILE A 822 -26.54 19.69 3.56
C ILE A 822 -25.76 18.86 2.58
N MET A 823 -24.60 18.37 3.01
CA MET A 823 -23.84 17.35 2.31
C MET A 823 -23.82 16.06 3.12
N VAL A 824 -24.23 14.94 2.50
CA VAL A 824 -24.11 13.60 3.08
C VAL A 824 -22.93 12.87 2.43
N ALA A 825 -21.97 12.41 3.22
CA ALA A 825 -20.76 11.79 2.71
C ALA A 825 -20.28 10.59 3.53
N PRO A 826 -19.69 9.57 2.88
CA PRO A 826 -19.03 8.49 3.61
C PRO A 826 -17.79 9.00 4.36
N ALA A 827 -17.62 8.58 5.61
CA ALA A 827 -16.53 9.01 6.48
C ALA A 827 -15.15 8.89 5.82
N GLN A 828 -14.82 7.72 5.26
CA GLN A 828 -13.53 7.46 4.62
C GLN A 828 -13.32 8.26 3.32
N ALA A 829 -14.39 8.72 2.67
CA ALA A 829 -14.28 9.47 1.43
C ALA A 829 -14.01 10.96 1.69
N ILE A 830 -14.48 11.50 2.83
CA ILE A 830 -14.37 12.92 3.15
C ILE A 830 -13.29 13.23 4.20
N GLU A 831 -12.76 12.24 4.91
CA GLU A 831 -11.82 12.46 6.02
C GLU A 831 -10.61 13.33 5.63
N ARG A 832 -10.11 13.23 4.39
CA ARG A 832 -8.87 13.89 3.94
C ARG A 832 -8.89 14.29 2.47
N GLY A 833 -7.98 15.21 2.10
CA GLY A 833 -7.67 15.56 0.70
C GLY A 833 -8.47 16.74 0.14
N TYR A 834 -9.41 17.33 0.87
CA TYR A 834 -10.23 18.44 0.37
C TYR A 834 -10.12 19.69 1.22
N ASN A 835 -10.07 20.85 0.58
CA ASN A 835 -10.15 22.15 1.23
C ASN A 835 -11.52 22.75 0.97
N ILE A 836 -12.52 22.40 1.79
CA ILE A 836 -13.90 22.83 1.63
C ILE A 836 -14.09 24.12 2.43
N VAL A 837 -13.79 25.25 1.79
CA VAL A 837 -13.82 26.57 2.42
C VAL A 837 -14.62 27.54 1.54
N ASP A 838 -15.16 28.57 2.16
CA ASP A 838 -15.77 29.71 1.45
C ASP A 838 -14.70 30.64 0.85
N LYS A 839 -15.14 31.74 0.23
CA LYS A 839 -14.27 32.73 -0.42
C LYS A 839 -13.33 33.46 0.54
N ASP A 840 -13.68 33.48 1.83
CA ASP A 840 -12.90 34.11 2.90
C ASP A 840 -11.95 33.11 3.60
N GLY A 841 -11.94 31.86 3.12
CA GLY A 841 -11.11 30.79 3.66
C GLY A 841 -11.65 30.15 4.94
N HIS A 842 -12.89 30.44 5.33
CA HIS A 842 -13.59 29.77 6.45
C HIS A 842 -14.10 28.40 6.02
N SER A 843 -14.31 27.52 6.98
CA SER A 843 -15.01 26.25 6.74
C SER A 843 -16.39 26.51 6.14
N ALA A 844 -16.75 25.80 5.07
CA ALA A 844 -18.10 25.81 4.53
C ALA A 844 -19.12 25.21 5.51
N PHE A 845 -18.68 24.39 6.47
CA PHE A 845 -19.53 23.68 7.42
C PHE A 845 -19.49 24.33 8.80
N GLY A 846 -20.68 24.61 9.38
CA GLY A 846 -20.86 25.05 10.76
C GLY A 846 -21.01 23.88 11.74
N SER A 847 -21.55 22.74 11.29
CA SER A 847 -21.76 21.56 12.10
C SER A 847 -21.58 20.25 11.33
N VAL A 848 -21.30 19.16 12.06
CA VAL A 848 -21.22 17.80 11.54
C VAL A 848 -22.07 16.84 12.36
N PHE A 849 -22.81 15.96 11.69
CA PHE A 849 -23.61 14.90 12.27
C PHE A 849 -23.04 13.54 11.91
N PHE A 850 -22.63 12.76 12.87
CA PHE A 850 -22.31 11.34 12.68
C PHE A 850 -23.61 10.53 12.74
N LEU A 851 -24.29 10.41 11.59
CA LEU A 851 -25.52 9.62 11.47
C LEU A 851 -25.28 8.14 11.70
N VAL A 852 -24.09 7.68 11.31
CA VAL A 852 -23.63 6.31 11.48
C VAL A 852 -22.27 6.34 12.15
N ARG A 853 -22.07 5.51 13.17
CA ARG A 853 -20.75 5.36 13.79
C ARG A 853 -19.74 4.87 12.75
N PRO A 854 -18.67 5.62 12.51
CA PRO A 854 -17.66 5.22 11.55
C PRO A 854 -17.06 3.86 11.88
N MET A 855 -16.97 3.00 10.88
CA MET A 855 -16.36 1.67 10.99
C MET A 855 -15.50 1.40 9.78
N GLU A 856 -14.42 0.67 10.02
CA GLU A 856 -13.69 0.03 8.93
C GLU A 856 -14.49 -1.14 8.36
N VAL A 857 -14.28 -1.42 7.08
CA VAL A 857 -14.86 -2.62 6.47
C VAL A 857 -14.28 -3.86 7.18
N PRO A 858 -15.11 -4.66 7.86
CA PRO A 858 -14.62 -5.86 8.53
C PRO A 858 -13.94 -6.80 7.52
N ASP A 859 -12.82 -7.42 7.94
CA ASP A 859 -12.06 -8.37 7.13
C ASP A 859 -11.50 -7.81 5.80
N GLU A 860 -11.29 -6.49 5.68
CA GLU A 860 -10.53 -5.92 4.58
C GLU A 860 -9.07 -6.35 4.67
N ILE A 861 -8.58 -7.04 3.65
CA ILE A 861 -7.23 -7.65 3.67
C ILE A 861 -6.15 -6.59 3.68
N SER A 862 -6.31 -5.54 2.89
CA SER A 862 -5.36 -4.43 2.84
C SER A 862 -5.22 -3.76 4.20
N SER A 863 -6.33 -3.54 4.90
CA SER A 863 -6.35 -3.01 6.26
C SER A 863 -5.63 -3.94 7.25
N LYS A 864 -5.88 -5.26 7.18
CA LYS A 864 -5.18 -6.24 8.02
C LYS A 864 -3.66 -6.23 7.77
N CYS A 865 -3.24 -6.13 6.51
CA CYS A 865 -1.82 -6.04 6.17
C CYS A 865 -1.19 -4.75 6.70
N THR A 866 -1.90 -3.62 6.61
CA THR A 866 -1.47 -2.33 7.17
C THR A 866 -1.33 -2.40 8.69
N LYS A 867 -2.32 -3.00 9.38
CA LYS A 867 -2.27 -3.23 10.83
C LYS A 867 -1.14 -4.16 11.23
N LEU A 868 -0.89 -5.23 10.47
CA LEU A 868 0.25 -6.12 10.72
C LEU A 868 1.58 -5.37 10.63
N ASN A 869 1.76 -4.56 9.60
CA ASN A 869 2.97 -3.76 9.44
C ASN A 869 3.16 -2.79 10.63
N GLY A 870 2.11 -2.08 11.05
CA GLY A 870 2.15 -1.19 12.21
C GLY A 870 2.44 -1.92 13.52
N TYR A 871 1.84 -3.08 13.72
CA TYR A 871 2.12 -3.93 14.86
C TYR A 871 3.60 -4.34 14.93
N LEU A 872 4.15 -4.78 13.80
CA LEU A 872 5.55 -5.23 13.75
C LEU A 872 6.54 -4.10 14.01
N GLU A 873 6.29 -2.90 13.50
CA GLU A 873 7.13 -1.74 13.79
C GLU A 873 7.14 -1.36 15.27
N ARG A 874 5.98 -1.45 15.91
CA ARG A 874 5.80 -1.02 17.30
C ARG A 874 6.18 -2.10 18.31
N HIS A 875 5.76 -3.33 18.08
CA HIS A 875 5.81 -4.42 19.08
C HIS A 875 6.88 -5.48 18.80
N CYS A 876 7.41 -5.56 17.57
CA CYS A 876 8.45 -6.52 17.27
C CYS A 876 9.82 -6.05 17.77
N VAL A 877 10.14 -6.39 18.99
CA VAL A 877 11.44 -6.07 19.59
C VAL A 877 12.53 -6.92 18.93
N LEU A 878 13.37 -6.25 18.13
CA LEU A 878 14.55 -6.85 17.47
C LEU A 878 15.85 -6.54 18.20
N SER A 879 15.81 -5.72 19.24
CA SER A 879 16.94 -5.42 20.10
C SER A 879 17.51 -6.71 20.73
N GLY A 880 18.82 -6.79 20.87
CA GLY A 880 19.50 -7.99 21.38
C GLY A 880 19.72 -9.10 20.36
N LYS A 881 19.15 -9.05 19.15
CA LYS A 881 19.49 -9.96 18.05
C LYS A 881 20.73 -9.46 17.32
N LYS A 882 21.86 -10.15 17.52
CA LYS A 882 23.20 -9.71 17.08
C LYS A 882 23.43 -9.75 15.56
N ASN A 883 22.63 -10.52 14.81
CA ASN A 883 22.85 -10.68 13.38
C ASN A 883 21.55 -10.57 12.56
N ALA A 884 21.68 -10.28 11.27
CA ALA A 884 20.58 -10.07 10.33
C ALA A 884 19.69 -11.34 10.17
N PHE A 885 20.27 -12.53 10.25
CA PHE A 885 19.53 -13.78 10.10
C PHE A 885 18.54 -14.00 11.27
N ASP A 886 18.98 -13.82 12.51
CA ASP A 886 18.11 -13.98 13.69
C ASP A 886 17.03 -12.91 13.76
N ARG A 887 17.35 -11.68 13.32
CA ARG A 887 16.39 -10.58 13.20
C ARG A 887 15.30 -10.94 12.19
N ALA A 888 15.67 -11.44 11.02
CA ALA A 888 14.74 -11.86 9.98
C ALA A 888 13.86 -13.04 10.43
N ALA A 889 14.44 -14.05 11.08
CA ALA A 889 13.71 -15.19 11.61
C ALA A 889 12.70 -14.77 12.70
N LYS A 890 13.08 -13.88 13.61
CA LYS A 890 12.20 -13.34 14.67
C LYS A 890 11.05 -12.54 14.07
N LEU A 891 11.33 -11.64 13.12
CA LEU A 891 10.31 -10.84 12.45
C LEU A 891 9.25 -11.72 11.78
N ARG A 892 9.69 -12.74 11.02
CA ARG A 892 8.80 -13.72 10.37
C ARG A 892 7.92 -14.49 11.35
N SER A 893 8.52 -14.97 12.43
CA SER A 893 7.79 -15.70 13.47
C SER A 893 6.72 -14.81 14.12
N GLU A 894 7.07 -13.58 14.44
CA GLU A 894 6.15 -12.62 15.05
C GLU A 894 5.02 -12.21 14.08
N ALA A 895 5.36 -11.98 12.82
CA ALA A 895 4.37 -11.69 11.77
C ALA A 895 3.35 -12.84 11.64
N THR A 896 3.81 -14.07 11.58
CA THR A 896 2.94 -15.26 11.47
C THR A 896 2.04 -15.40 12.70
N ARG A 897 2.59 -15.18 13.90
CA ARG A 897 1.84 -15.22 15.16
C ARG A 897 0.73 -14.16 15.17
N GLN A 898 1.07 -12.92 14.87
CA GLN A 898 0.13 -11.81 14.89
C GLN A 898 -0.94 -11.92 13.81
N TRP A 899 -0.56 -12.34 12.62
CA TRP A 899 -1.52 -12.61 11.54
C TRP A 899 -2.56 -13.65 11.97
N SER A 900 -2.13 -14.74 12.59
CA SER A 900 -3.03 -15.78 13.10
C SER A 900 -3.98 -15.26 14.18
N LEU A 901 -3.55 -14.31 15.01
CA LEU A 901 -4.41 -13.65 16.00
C LEU A 901 -5.46 -12.75 15.33
N MET A 902 -5.05 -11.91 14.39
CA MET A 902 -5.95 -11.03 13.63
C MET A 902 -7.02 -11.82 12.87
N GLU A 903 -6.67 -12.97 12.30
CA GLU A 903 -7.62 -13.84 11.60
C GLU A 903 -8.67 -14.45 12.54
N ARG A 904 -8.31 -14.75 13.78
CA ARG A 904 -9.26 -15.28 14.76
C ARG A 904 -10.24 -14.22 15.28
N GLN A 905 -9.81 -12.97 15.33
CA GLN A 905 -10.56 -11.87 15.96
C GLN A 905 -11.43 -11.08 14.97
N GLY A 906 -11.25 -11.25 13.67
CA GLY A 906 -11.83 -10.40 12.63
C GLY A 906 -13.36 -10.23 12.62
N LYS A 907 -14.12 -11.05 13.35
CA LYS A 907 -15.58 -10.92 13.49
C LYS A 907 -16.04 -10.84 14.96
N MET A 908 -15.11 -10.62 15.89
CA MET A 908 -15.46 -10.52 17.30
C MET A 908 -16.07 -9.14 17.62
N GLN A 909 -16.91 -9.11 18.64
CA GLN A 909 -17.39 -7.83 19.20
C GLN A 909 -16.22 -7.07 19.81
N LEU A 910 -16.28 -5.75 19.81
CA LEU A 910 -15.22 -4.88 20.34
C LEU A 910 -14.80 -5.23 21.77
N SER A 911 -15.79 -5.61 22.60
CA SER A 911 -15.53 -6.07 23.98
C SER A 911 -14.70 -7.33 24.11
N SER A 912 -14.65 -8.16 23.04
CA SER A 912 -13.97 -9.46 23.02
C SER A 912 -12.60 -9.42 22.33
N LEU A 913 -12.20 -8.26 21.80
CA LEU A 913 -10.88 -8.06 21.19
C LEU A 913 -9.78 -8.08 22.25
N ASP A 914 -8.59 -8.52 21.86
CA ASP A 914 -7.42 -8.35 22.72
C ASP A 914 -7.11 -6.86 22.94
N PRO A 915 -6.41 -6.49 24.02
CA PRO A 915 -6.16 -5.10 24.37
C PRO A 915 -5.48 -4.28 23.27
N VAL A 916 -4.57 -4.87 22.48
CA VAL A 916 -3.87 -4.16 21.40
C VAL A 916 -4.84 -3.83 20.27
N MET A 917 -5.68 -4.77 19.87
CA MET A 917 -6.67 -4.55 18.81
C MET A 917 -7.80 -3.63 19.27
N LYS A 918 -8.18 -3.69 20.55
CA LYS A 918 -9.16 -2.76 21.12
C LYS A 918 -8.64 -1.33 21.08
N LEU A 919 -7.40 -1.13 21.50
CA LEU A 919 -6.72 0.18 21.47
C LEU A 919 -6.60 0.70 20.01
N ASP A 920 -6.24 -0.17 19.06
CA ASP A 920 -6.16 0.19 17.64
C ASP A 920 -7.51 0.70 17.10
N VAL A 921 -8.62 0.04 17.44
CA VAL A 921 -9.94 0.47 17.00
C VAL A 921 -10.32 1.83 17.59
N THR A 922 -10.09 2.03 18.89
CA THR A 922 -10.35 3.31 19.58
C THR A 922 -9.49 4.44 19.01
N ALA A 923 -8.20 4.22 18.85
CA ALA A 923 -7.27 5.19 18.28
C ALA A 923 -7.56 5.49 16.80
N SER A 924 -7.95 4.49 16.01
CA SER A 924 -8.35 4.70 14.61
C SER A 924 -9.62 5.55 14.50
N LEU A 925 -10.60 5.33 15.37
CA LEU A 925 -11.80 6.15 15.42
C LEU A 925 -11.51 7.58 15.87
N PHE A 926 -10.64 7.76 16.88
CA PHE A 926 -10.16 9.08 17.29
C PHE A 926 -9.57 9.85 16.09
N VAL A 927 -8.65 9.22 15.34
CA VAL A 927 -8.04 9.85 14.16
C VAL A 927 -9.11 10.28 13.15
N LEU A 928 -10.09 9.43 12.89
CA LEU A 928 -11.15 9.72 11.93
C LEU A 928 -12.03 10.88 12.38
N ILE A 929 -12.48 10.88 13.64
CA ILE A 929 -13.28 11.97 14.22
C ILE A 929 -12.47 13.28 14.20
N LEU A 930 -11.19 13.24 14.61
CA LEU A 930 -10.32 14.41 14.63
C LEU A 930 -10.13 15.00 13.22
N GLN A 931 -9.98 14.17 12.20
CA GLN A 931 -9.81 14.61 10.81
C GLN A 931 -11.10 15.25 10.25
N ILE A 932 -12.26 14.67 10.54
CA ILE A 932 -13.56 15.24 10.13
C ILE A 932 -13.82 16.54 10.90
N PHE A 933 -13.62 16.56 12.20
CA PHE A 933 -13.69 17.76 13.03
C PHE A 933 -12.77 18.88 12.52
N GLY A 934 -11.58 18.50 12.07
CA GLY A 934 -10.62 19.42 11.48
C GLY A 934 -11.12 20.18 10.25
N ARG A 935 -12.16 19.68 9.59
CA ARG A 935 -12.82 20.42 8.49
C ARG A 935 -13.55 21.65 8.98
N LEU A 936 -14.13 21.57 10.18
CA LEU A 936 -14.85 22.67 10.82
C LEU A 936 -13.89 23.68 11.49
N CYS A 937 -12.68 23.25 11.87
CA CYS A 937 -11.69 24.09 12.57
C CYS A 937 -10.94 25.09 11.66
N ARG A 938 -11.33 25.24 10.40
CA ARG A 938 -10.79 26.26 9.50
C ARG A 938 -11.48 27.60 9.76
N ILE A 939 -11.13 28.20 10.90
CA ILE A 939 -11.68 29.47 11.36
C ILE A 939 -10.61 30.53 11.08
N THR A 940 -10.94 31.57 10.32
CA THR A 940 -10.04 32.68 9.98
C THR A 940 -10.34 33.94 10.80
N ASP A 941 -11.49 33.98 11.47
CA ASP A 941 -11.97 35.12 12.26
C ASP A 941 -12.51 34.67 13.62
N GLU A 942 -12.08 35.32 14.70
CA GLU A 942 -12.49 35.04 16.08
C GLU A 942 -14.00 35.27 16.31
N SER A 943 -14.67 36.10 15.49
CA SER A 943 -16.10 36.37 15.59
C SER A 943 -16.97 35.18 15.16
N LYS A 944 -16.45 34.23 14.41
CA LYS A 944 -17.20 33.07 13.94
C LYS A 944 -17.55 32.11 15.08
N PRO A 945 -18.71 31.43 15.02
CA PRO A 945 -19.11 30.48 16.05
C PRO A 945 -18.15 29.29 16.14
N ALA A 946 -18.03 28.72 17.33
CA ALA A 946 -17.28 27.48 17.52
C ALA A 946 -17.93 26.29 16.80
N PRO A 947 -17.17 25.30 16.31
CA PRO A 947 -17.71 24.12 15.65
C PRO A 947 -18.67 23.31 16.52
N ARG A 948 -19.66 22.65 15.89
CA ARG A 948 -20.61 21.76 16.56
C ARG A 948 -20.57 20.37 15.95
N VAL A 949 -20.51 19.35 16.81
CA VAL A 949 -20.42 17.94 16.43
C VAL A 949 -21.52 17.16 17.12
N TYR A 950 -22.29 16.40 16.36
CA TYR A 950 -23.41 15.60 16.82
C TYR A 950 -23.19 14.11 16.58
N PHE A 951 -23.35 13.30 17.62
CA PHE A 951 -23.29 11.84 17.56
C PHE A 951 -24.71 11.28 17.61
N ALA A 952 -25.23 10.77 16.49
CA ALA A 952 -26.62 10.35 16.36
C ALA A 952 -26.82 8.83 16.44
N ASP A 953 -25.84 8.01 16.03
CA ASP A 953 -25.95 6.54 16.06
C ASP A 953 -25.86 6.00 17.49
N GLY A 954 -26.89 5.28 17.96
CA GLY A 954 -26.87 4.62 19.27
C GLY A 954 -25.74 3.60 19.45
N ALA A 955 -25.03 3.26 18.38
CA ALA A 955 -23.85 2.39 18.47
C ALA A 955 -22.62 3.07 19.10
N PHE A 956 -22.63 4.38 19.32
CA PHE A 956 -21.59 5.08 20.08
C PHE A 956 -21.69 4.78 21.57
N ARG A 957 -22.88 4.48 22.08
CA ARG A 957 -23.15 4.25 23.50
C ARG A 957 -23.49 2.80 23.82
N ARG A 958 -23.29 2.46 25.08
CA ARG A 958 -23.74 1.19 25.68
C ARG A 958 -25.27 1.22 25.82
N SER A 959 -25.95 0.18 25.36
CA SER A 959 -27.40 0.08 25.59
C SER A 959 -27.67 -0.59 26.94
N GLU A 960 -28.71 -0.13 27.66
CA GLU A 960 -29.15 -0.74 28.93
C GLU A 960 -29.54 -2.22 28.80
N LYS A 961 -30.00 -2.64 27.61
CA LYS A 961 -30.36 -4.04 27.31
C LYS A 961 -29.13 -4.94 27.05
N ASN A 962 -27.97 -4.36 26.79
CA ASN A 962 -26.74 -5.10 26.51
C ASN A 962 -25.63 -4.65 27.47
N THR A 963 -25.62 -5.21 28.67
CA THR A 963 -24.63 -4.90 29.71
C THR A 963 -23.18 -5.20 29.30
N ALA A 964 -22.96 -5.99 28.25
CA ALA A 964 -21.67 -6.24 27.63
C ALA A 964 -21.32 -5.20 26.54
N GLY A 965 -22.17 -4.20 26.30
CA GLY A 965 -21.95 -3.16 25.31
C GLY A 965 -20.72 -2.31 25.64
N TYR A 966 -20.10 -1.77 24.59
CA TYR A 966 -18.90 -0.94 24.64
C TYR A 966 -19.32 0.53 24.48
N ASP A 967 -19.01 1.37 25.45
CA ASP A 967 -19.25 2.81 25.40
C ASP A 967 -18.04 3.49 24.76
N LEU A 968 -18.15 3.74 23.47
CA LEU A 968 -17.04 4.23 22.67
C LEU A 968 -16.69 5.68 22.96
N LEU A 969 -17.67 6.53 23.32
CA LEU A 969 -17.39 7.92 23.66
C LEU A 969 -16.58 8.03 24.97
N ASN A 970 -16.90 7.22 25.95
CA ASN A 970 -16.11 7.15 27.18
C ASN A 970 -14.71 6.54 26.93
N GLU A 971 -14.61 5.49 26.13
CA GLU A 971 -13.30 4.91 25.75
C GLU A 971 -12.41 5.92 25.00
N LEU A 972 -12.99 6.84 24.22
CA LEU A 972 -12.23 7.92 23.59
C LEU A 972 -11.72 8.95 24.63
N ILE A 973 -12.49 9.24 25.67
CA ILE A 973 -12.02 10.07 26.79
C ILE A 973 -10.86 9.38 27.51
N ASP A 974 -11.06 8.11 27.92
CA ASP A 974 -10.04 7.33 28.60
C ASP A 974 -8.74 7.21 27.76
N TYR A 975 -8.89 7.09 26.47
CA TYR A 975 -7.77 7.08 25.51
C TYR A 975 -7.01 8.41 25.54
N LEU A 976 -7.72 9.55 25.47
CA LEU A 976 -7.10 10.88 25.49
C LEU A 976 -6.48 11.18 26.87
N ASP A 977 -7.16 10.81 27.97
CA ASP A 977 -6.61 10.90 29.33
C ASP A 977 -5.29 10.12 29.43
N SER A 978 -5.26 8.87 28.95
CA SER A 978 -4.06 8.04 28.97
C SER A 978 -2.88 8.63 28.18
N MET A 979 -3.16 9.34 27.08
CA MET A 979 -2.13 10.03 26.30
C MET A 979 -1.59 11.29 26.99
N ILE A 980 -2.48 12.08 27.60
CA ILE A 980 -2.14 13.35 28.27
C ILE A 980 -1.38 13.06 29.59
N ASP A 981 -1.79 12.05 30.34
CA ASP A 981 -1.17 11.65 31.61
C ASP A 981 0.15 10.88 31.43
N ASN A 982 0.52 10.54 30.19
CA ASN A 982 1.76 9.82 29.93
C ASN A 982 3.00 10.67 30.31
N LYS A 983 3.85 10.14 31.17
CA LYS A 983 5.02 10.85 31.70
C LYS A 983 6.05 11.25 30.63
N GLU A 984 6.16 10.47 29.58
CA GLU A 984 7.17 10.67 28.52
C GLU A 984 6.64 11.53 27.37
N THR A 985 5.37 11.38 27.04
CA THR A 985 4.77 11.94 25.82
C THR A 985 3.58 12.87 26.09
N GLY A 986 3.13 13.01 27.33
CA GLY A 986 1.94 13.79 27.68
C GLY A 986 1.99 15.25 27.20
N LYS A 987 3.18 15.88 27.23
CA LYS A 987 3.36 17.25 26.70
C LYS A 987 3.10 17.37 25.20
N ILE A 988 3.34 16.29 24.45
CA ILE A 988 3.02 16.23 23.02
C ILE A 988 1.49 16.16 22.87
N ALA A 989 0.83 15.25 23.63
CA ALA A 989 -0.62 15.11 23.64
C ALA A 989 -1.33 16.40 24.04
N GLU A 990 -0.87 17.03 25.11
CA GLU A 990 -1.39 18.30 25.61
C GLU A 990 -1.30 19.39 24.52
N THR A 991 -0.13 19.53 23.86
CA THR A 991 0.06 20.54 22.81
C THR A 991 -0.85 20.29 21.61
N LEU A 992 -1.06 19.03 21.21
CA LEU A 992 -1.80 18.69 20.00
C LEU A 992 -3.31 18.60 20.21
N TYR A 993 -3.74 18.02 21.34
CA TYR A 993 -5.10 17.53 21.50
C TYR A 993 -5.87 18.15 22.66
N GLN A 994 -5.24 18.92 23.56
CA GLN A 994 -5.89 19.50 24.72
C GLN A 994 -7.20 20.26 24.39
N PRO A 995 -7.24 21.16 23.38
CA PRO A 995 -8.46 21.87 23.07
C PRO A 995 -9.61 20.95 22.60
N PHE A 996 -9.27 19.93 21.80
CA PHE A 996 -10.25 18.92 21.38
C PHE A 996 -10.73 18.09 22.57
N TYR A 997 -9.81 17.64 23.43
CA TYR A 997 -10.13 16.86 24.62
C TYR A 997 -11.07 17.61 25.57
N GLU A 998 -10.81 18.89 25.84
CA GLU A 998 -11.66 19.73 26.70
C GLU A 998 -13.08 19.85 26.15
N ALA A 999 -13.20 20.10 24.84
CA ALA A 999 -14.51 20.18 24.17
C ALA A 999 -15.26 18.84 24.24
N PHE A 1000 -14.53 17.73 23.98
CA PHE A 1000 -15.09 16.39 23.94
C PHE A 1000 -15.53 15.90 25.33
N LYS A 1001 -14.69 16.06 26.33
CA LYS A 1001 -14.94 15.68 27.72
C LYS A 1001 -16.15 16.44 28.29
N LYS A 1002 -16.17 17.76 28.08
CA LYS A 1002 -17.27 18.63 28.51
C LYS A 1002 -18.62 18.20 27.93
N GLY A 1003 -18.63 17.84 26.62
CA GLY A 1003 -19.84 17.42 25.94
C GLY A 1003 -20.34 16.04 26.35
N VAL A 1004 -19.44 15.10 26.61
CA VAL A 1004 -19.79 13.72 26.97
C VAL A 1004 -20.15 13.58 28.45
N GLU A 1005 -19.47 14.29 29.37
CA GLU A 1005 -19.72 14.18 30.83
C GLU A 1005 -20.98 14.92 31.30
N LYS A 1006 -21.33 16.02 30.64
CA LYS A 1006 -22.44 16.87 31.16
C LYS A 1006 -23.83 16.30 30.97
N ASN A 1007 -24.05 15.21 30.20
CA ASN A 1007 -25.39 14.73 29.86
C ASN A 1007 -26.37 15.91 29.53
N GLU A 1008 -25.91 16.94 28.82
CA GLU A 1008 -26.70 18.10 28.45
C GLU A 1008 -27.92 17.76 27.55
N PHE A 1009 -28.28 16.47 27.55
CA PHE A 1009 -29.29 15.86 26.69
C PHE A 1009 -30.71 15.91 27.22
N ALA A 1010 -30.85 16.23 28.48
CA ALA A 1010 -32.19 16.31 29.10
C ALA A 1010 -32.89 17.64 28.86
N ASP A 1011 -32.17 18.74 28.52
CA ASP A 1011 -32.74 20.09 28.57
C ASP A 1011 -33.04 20.73 27.21
N ILE A 1012 -32.62 20.12 26.07
CA ILE A 1012 -32.91 20.71 24.75
C ILE A 1012 -34.36 20.52 24.32
N SER A 1013 -35.08 19.55 24.90
CA SER A 1013 -36.53 19.37 24.62
C SER A 1013 -37.45 20.36 25.35
N ASP A 1014 -37.00 20.89 26.46
CA ASP A 1014 -37.86 21.76 27.29
C ASP A 1014 -37.63 23.26 27.01
N ASP A 1015 -36.44 23.70 26.62
CA ASP A 1015 -36.16 25.09 26.31
C ASP A 1015 -36.65 25.56 24.92
N ILE A 1016 -36.88 24.65 23.97
CA ILE A 1016 -37.42 25.00 22.64
C ILE A 1016 -38.93 25.12 22.66
N TYR A 1017 -39.62 24.53 23.64
CA TYR A 1017 -41.07 24.59 23.76
C TYR A 1017 -41.56 25.66 24.75
N SER A 1018 -40.68 26.30 25.54
CA SER A 1018 -41.06 27.32 26.50
C SER A 1018 -41.09 28.77 25.95
N GLU A 1019 -40.63 29.00 24.71
CA GLU A 1019 -40.70 30.34 24.07
C GLU A 1019 -41.87 30.53 23.11
N GLU A 1020 -42.75 29.54 22.88
CA GLU A 1020 -43.93 29.66 22.02
C GLU A 1020 -45.25 29.95 22.76
N GLU A 1021 -45.28 30.14 24.08
CA GLU A 1021 -46.51 30.51 24.82
C GLU A 1021 -46.60 31.98 25.24
N GLU A 1022 -45.73 32.89 24.77
CA GLU A 1022 -45.89 34.35 24.99
C GLU A 1022 -45.80 35.15 23.68
N PHE A 1023 -46.65 34.83 22.68
CA PHE A 1023 -47.09 35.87 21.69
C PHE A 1023 -48.45 35.53 21.10
#